data_a28a9f4fd827c02214a87155665d961c
#
_entry.id   a28a9f4fd827c02214a87155665d961c
#
_cell.length_a   1.000
_cell.length_b   1.000
_cell.length_c   1.000
_cell.angle_alpha   90.00
_cell.angle_beta   90.00
_cell.angle_gamma   90.00
#
_symmetry.space_group_name_H-M   'P 1'
#
loop_
_entity.id
_entity.type
_entity.pdbx_description
1 polymer ?
#
loop_
_entity_poly.entity_id
_entity_poly.type
_entity_poly.pdbx_seq_one_letter_code
_entity_poly.pdbx_strand_id
1 'polypeptide(L)'
;TQSRSSAASDVYKRQCPNDATVLANEQVIDGCCWRCDTAVERKEIPQWFIRITDYAEQLLDDLDELEHWPEQVKTMQRNWIGKSRGVNVVFDLSESAGEHNHFEVYTTRPDTLMGVTYLTLATQHPIALEVAQNNSVLASFIEKCRLQQVSEAEMATMDKVGMDTGITAIHPLTGDSVPVWVGNYVLMDYGSGAVMAVPGHDQRDYEFAKNYDLPITQVILVDNEECSIEHKAITDKGILINSGKYDGLDFDAAFDAISADLIDVDHGSVTTNYRLRDWGVSRQRYWGTPIPMYNLAEGGEIAVPLDRLPVILPVDVEMDGIQSPIKADKHWRMTEFSGQVVEHETDTFDTFMESSWYHARFTCSDLNSAMLDPERADYWLPVDQYVGGIEHAILHLLYARFYHKLLRDEGLVNSNEPFKSLLCQGMVLAESFYKETDGRKTWLAPSEVTVERDEKGRTIRATETTSGDTVNSGGITKMSKSKNNGVDPQTAIDKQGADTVRLFTMFAAPPEQTLEWSDEGVSGAHRFLRKLWKMVHEHLEANVNAPLDITSLSQQQRDLRRKTHETINKVNDDFGRRNTFNTAIAAVMELLNEVAKHSSTESQSVAVRHEALTSAILLLSPIAPHICHALWQALGYSESVAEASWPSVDEQALVRSTITLVLQVNGKVRGKIEVAADISKQDIEKIALADENVKRFIVGNIIRKIIVVPGRLINIVAN
;
A
#
# COMPACT_ATOMS: atom_id res chain seq x y z
N THR A 1 -24.61 -24.74 -6.99
CA THR A 1 -24.64 -24.21 -8.36
C THR A 1 -23.25 -24.39 -8.94
N GLN A 2 -23.11 -25.36 -9.86
CA GLN A 2 -21.91 -25.52 -10.65
C GLN A 2 -21.72 -24.23 -11.45
N SER A 3 -20.93 -23.29 -10.95
CA SER A 3 -20.36 -22.27 -11.78
C SER A 3 -19.37 -23.00 -12.69
N ARG A 4 -19.72 -23.18 -13.94
CA ARG A 4 -18.76 -23.56 -14.95
C ARG A 4 -17.63 -22.55 -14.87
N SER A 5 -16.43 -23.00 -14.45
CA SER A 5 -15.24 -22.24 -14.72
C SER A 5 -15.28 -21.93 -16.20
N SER A 6 -15.24 -20.66 -16.54
CA SER A 6 -15.06 -20.26 -17.94
C SER A 6 -13.87 -21.01 -18.46
N ALA A 7 -14.00 -21.53 -19.66
CA ALA A 7 -12.92 -22.11 -20.44
C ALA A 7 -11.63 -21.29 -20.25
N ALA A 8 -10.50 -21.97 -20.19
CA ALA A 8 -9.20 -21.37 -20.14
C ALA A 8 -9.13 -20.21 -21.13
N SER A 9 -9.07 -19.00 -20.63
CA SER A 9 -8.85 -17.83 -21.47
C SER A 9 -7.40 -17.90 -21.91
N ASP A 10 -7.19 -17.93 -23.22
CA ASP A 10 -5.85 -17.98 -23.80
C ASP A 10 -5.13 -16.68 -23.49
N VAL A 11 -4.10 -16.75 -22.66
CA VAL A 11 -3.26 -15.60 -22.33
C VAL A 11 -1.96 -15.70 -23.07
N TYR A 12 -1.64 -14.63 -23.80
CA TYR A 12 -0.33 -14.55 -24.46
C TYR A 12 0.79 -14.50 -23.42
N LYS A 13 1.61 -15.55 -23.36
CA LYS A 13 2.82 -15.62 -22.55
C LYS A 13 4.06 -15.57 -23.43
N ARG A 14 5.14 -14.98 -22.90
CA ARG A 14 6.45 -15.04 -23.52
C ARG A 14 7.04 -16.42 -23.26
N GLN A 15 7.30 -17.17 -24.31
CA GLN A 15 7.90 -18.50 -24.24
C GLN A 15 9.24 -18.50 -24.97
N CYS A 16 10.25 -19.11 -24.36
CA CYS A 16 11.47 -19.46 -25.04
C CYS A 16 11.21 -20.75 -25.87
N PRO A 17 11.27 -20.70 -27.20
CA PRO A 17 11.02 -21.91 -28.03
C PRO A 17 12.08 -22.99 -27.84
N ASN A 18 13.32 -22.60 -27.50
CA ASN A 18 14.42 -23.54 -27.24
C ASN A 18 14.27 -24.25 -25.90
N ASP A 19 13.95 -23.51 -24.82
CA ASP A 19 13.82 -24.06 -23.47
C ASP A 19 12.38 -24.53 -23.16
N ALA A 20 11.44 -24.35 -24.12
CA ALA A 20 10.02 -24.66 -23.98
C ALA A 20 9.38 -24.10 -22.67
N THR A 21 9.93 -23.00 -22.15
CA THR A 21 9.62 -22.44 -20.83
C THR A 21 8.95 -21.08 -20.96
N VAL A 22 7.91 -20.86 -20.16
CA VAL A 22 7.29 -19.55 -19.98
C VAL A 22 8.20 -18.66 -19.16
N LEU A 23 8.48 -17.45 -19.66
CA LEU A 23 9.40 -16.51 -19.06
C LEU A 23 8.65 -15.38 -18.38
N ALA A 24 9.10 -15.01 -17.19
CA ALA A 24 8.71 -13.77 -16.53
C ALA A 24 9.36 -12.56 -17.26
N ASN A 25 8.84 -11.36 -17.04
CA ASN A 25 9.35 -10.15 -17.71
C ASN A 25 10.85 -9.94 -17.47
N GLU A 26 11.32 -10.23 -16.26
CA GLU A 26 12.72 -10.08 -15.83
C GLU A 26 13.66 -11.14 -16.50
N GLN A 27 13.08 -12.15 -17.10
CA GLN A 27 13.80 -13.23 -17.79
C GLN A 27 13.89 -13.01 -19.30
N VAL A 28 13.41 -11.88 -19.79
CA VAL A 28 13.52 -11.48 -21.18
C VAL A 28 14.40 -10.24 -21.27
N ILE A 29 15.56 -10.40 -21.90
CA ILE A 29 16.55 -9.34 -22.10
C ILE A 29 16.63 -9.06 -23.60
N ASP A 30 16.38 -7.83 -24.01
CA ASP A 30 16.40 -7.39 -25.41
C ASP A 30 15.55 -8.29 -26.34
N GLY A 31 14.41 -8.78 -25.85
CA GLY A 31 13.52 -9.67 -26.62
C GLY A 31 13.98 -11.13 -26.68
N CYS A 32 15.05 -11.49 -25.98
CA CYS A 32 15.62 -12.83 -25.96
C CYS A 32 15.53 -13.47 -24.57
N CYS A 33 15.58 -14.80 -24.52
CA CYS A 33 15.65 -15.58 -23.29
C CYS A 33 16.98 -15.30 -22.57
N TRP A 34 16.92 -14.92 -21.30
CA TRP A 34 18.07 -14.64 -20.44
C TRP A 34 19.07 -15.80 -20.29
N ARG A 35 18.62 -17.04 -20.59
CA ARG A 35 19.40 -18.27 -20.43
C ARG A 35 20.12 -18.70 -21.70
N CYS A 36 19.45 -18.61 -22.86
CA CYS A 36 19.93 -19.20 -24.10
C CYS A 36 19.97 -18.21 -25.29
N ASP A 37 19.71 -16.92 -25.05
CA ASP A 37 19.68 -15.84 -26.06
C ASP A 37 18.77 -16.10 -27.29
N THR A 38 17.87 -17.10 -27.21
CA THR A 38 16.89 -17.36 -28.26
C THR A 38 15.80 -16.31 -28.20
N ALA A 39 15.40 -15.78 -29.35
CA ALA A 39 14.27 -14.85 -29.44
C ALA A 39 13.01 -15.46 -28.81
N VAL A 40 12.34 -14.72 -27.96
CA VAL A 40 11.13 -15.18 -27.28
C VAL A 40 9.92 -15.04 -28.20
N GLU A 41 9.06 -16.04 -28.18
CA GLU A 41 7.79 -16.03 -28.88
C GLU A 41 6.64 -15.79 -27.93
N ARG A 42 5.60 -15.11 -28.38
CA ARG A 42 4.32 -15.06 -27.69
C ARG A 42 3.51 -16.29 -28.08
N LYS A 43 3.04 -17.00 -27.05
CA LYS A 43 2.23 -18.19 -27.25
C LYS A 43 1.00 -18.13 -26.36
N GLU A 44 -0.13 -18.48 -26.88
CA GLU A 44 -1.35 -18.72 -26.13
C GLU A 44 -1.20 -20.01 -25.33
N ILE A 45 -1.45 -19.92 -24.04
CA ILE A 45 -1.35 -21.03 -23.11
C ILE A 45 -2.65 -21.08 -22.30
N PRO A 46 -3.35 -22.21 -22.30
CA PRO A 46 -4.52 -22.39 -21.47
C PRO A 46 -4.14 -22.26 -19.98
N GLN A 47 -4.93 -21.54 -19.21
CA GLN A 47 -4.69 -21.29 -17.80
C GLN A 47 -5.97 -21.31 -16.99
N TRP A 48 -5.83 -21.61 -15.70
CA TRP A 48 -6.91 -21.51 -14.76
C TRP A 48 -7.02 -20.09 -14.20
N PHE A 49 -8.26 -19.61 -14.12
CA PHE A 49 -8.60 -18.32 -13.55
C PHE A 49 -9.66 -18.47 -12.46
N ILE A 50 -9.56 -17.66 -11.43
CA ILE A 50 -10.64 -17.49 -10.45
C ILE A 50 -11.29 -16.14 -10.72
N ARG A 51 -12.63 -16.13 -10.84
CA ARG A 51 -13.40 -14.95 -11.26
C ARG A 51 -13.56 -13.95 -10.11
N ILE A 52 -12.49 -13.23 -9.81
CA ILE A 52 -12.51 -12.12 -8.84
C ILE A 52 -13.41 -10.98 -9.33
N THR A 53 -13.61 -10.87 -10.64
CA THR A 53 -14.47 -9.85 -11.25
C THR A 53 -15.94 -10.01 -10.84
N ASP A 54 -16.42 -11.23 -10.56
CA ASP A 54 -17.78 -11.48 -10.06
C ASP A 54 -17.99 -10.86 -8.67
N TYR A 55 -16.91 -10.57 -7.93
CA TYR A 55 -16.91 -9.96 -6.60
C TYR A 55 -16.47 -8.48 -6.60
N ALA A 56 -16.22 -7.90 -7.78
CA ALA A 56 -15.64 -6.55 -7.88
C ALA A 56 -16.48 -5.49 -7.15
N GLU A 57 -17.82 -5.53 -7.30
CA GLU A 57 -18.73 -4.61 -6.61
C GLU A 57 -18.66 -4.79 -5.10
N GLN A 58 -18.80 -6.02 -4.62
CA GLN A 58 -18.77 -6.31 -3.20
C GLN A 58 -17.42 -5.96 -2.57
N LEU A 59 -16.30 -6.24 -3.28
CA LEU A 59 -14.96 -5.85 -2.81
C LEU A 59 -14.80 -4.33 -2.71
N LEU A 60 -15.52 -3.56 -3.55
CA LEU A 60 -15.53 -2.11 -3.53
C LEU A 60 -16.37 -1.55 -2.38
N ASP A 61 -17.61 -2.03 -2.26
CA ASP A 61 -18.57 -1.55 -1.27
C ASP A 61 -18.07 -1.84 0.16
N ASP A 62 -17.57 -3.06 0.41
CA ASP A 62 -17.07 -3.46 1.71
C ASP A 62 -15.81 -2.69 2.16
N LEU A 63 -15.12 -1.95 1.25
CA LEU A 63 -14.03 -1.03 1.67
C LEU A 63 -14.52 0.07 2.62
N ASP A 64 -15.77 0.48 2.51
CA ASP A 64 -16.32 1.52 3.35
C ASP A 64 -16.60 1.01 4.78
N GLU A 65 -16.76 -0.29 4.96
CA GLU A 65 -16.92 -0.95 6.26
C GLU A 65 -15.59 -1.16 7.00
N LEU A 66 -14.45 -1.03 6.32
CA LEU A 66 -13.11 -1.23 6.89
C LEU A 66 -12.60 0.03 7.62
N GLU A 67 -13.25 0.38 8.75
CA GLU A 67 -12.97 1.60 9.52
C GLU A 67 -11.51 1.69 10.02
N HIS A 68 -10.91 0.54 10.37
CA HIS A 68 -9.55 0.47 10.95
C HIS A 68 -8.47 0.13 9.90
N TRP A 69 -8.77 0.34 8.63
CA TRP A 69 -7.80 0.22 7.55
C TRP A 69 -7.28 1.59 7.12
N PRO A 70 -5.96 1.72 6.81
CA PRO A 70 -5.40 2.96 6.28
C PRO A 70 -6.12 3.39 4.99
N GLU A 71 -6.53 4.66 4.91
CA GLU A 71 -7.25 5.19 3.74
C GLU A 71 -6.43 5.06 2.45
N GLN A 72 -5.11 5.11 2.56
CA GLN A 72 -4.21 4.90 1.44
C GLN A 72 -4.39 3.51 0.80
N VAL A 73 -4.54 2.45 1.62
CA VAL A 73 -4.76 1.09 1.13
C VAL A 73 -6.12 0.98 0.45
N LYS A 74 -7.17 1.53 1.07
CA LYS A 74 -8.52 1.55 0.49
C LYS A 74 -8.54 2.27 -0.87
N THR A 75 -7.87 3.42 -0.95
CA THR A 75 -7.73 4.17 -2.21
C THR A 75 -6.96 3.37 -3.27
N MET A 76 -5.88 2.69 -2.90
CA MET A 76 -5.13 1.83 -3.83
C MET A 76 -6.00 0.70 -4.36
N GLN A 77 -6.81 0.04 -3.52
CA GLN A 77 -7.72 -1.02 -3.95
C GLN A 77 -8.87 -0.49 -4.81
N ARG A 78 -9.51 0.65 -4.44
CA ARG A 78 -10.52 1.31 -5.29
C ARG A 78 -9.98 1.62 -6.67
N ASN A 79 -8.79 2.20 -6.74
CA ASN A 79 -8.14 2.52 -8.00
C ASN A 79 -7.78 1.28 -8.81
N TRP A 80 -7.39 0.18 -8.15
CA TRP A 80 -7.05 -1.08 -8.82
C TRP A 80 -8.26 -1.77 -9.40
N ILE A 81 -9.34 -1.89 -8.62
CA ILE A 81 -10.63 -2.43 -9.08
C ILE A 81 -11.17 -1.56 -10.21
N GLY A 82 -11.04 -0.24 -10.10
CA GLY A 82 -11.25 0.69 -11.20
C GLY A 82 -12.65 0.62 -11.81
N LYS A 83 -13.69 0.74 -10.97
CA LYS A 83 -15.08 0.82 -11.42
C LYS A 83 -15.27 2.07 -12.29
N SER A 84 -15.80 1.90 -13.48
CA SER A 84 -16.12 2.98 -14.39
C SER A 84 -17.52 2.79 -14.98
N ARG A 85 -18.36 3.81 -14.84
CA ARG A 85 -19.63 3.89 -15.54
C ARG A 85 -19.39 4.55 -16.89
N GLY A 86 -19.83 3.92 -17.95
CA GLY A 86 -19.66 4.44 -19.30
C GLY A 86 -20.78 3.97 -20.22
N VAL A 87 -20.60 4.21 -21.51
CA VAL A 87 -21.54 3.87 -22.57
C VAL A 87 -20.82 3.04 -23.61
N ASN A 88 -21.40 1.89 -23.95
CA ASN A 88 -21.06 1.22 -25.20
C ASN A 88 -21.79 1.95 -26.35
N VAL A 89 -21.04 2.38 -27.33
CA VAL A 89 -21.56 3.09 -28.50
C VAL A 89 -21.33 2.22 -29.73
N VAL A 90 -22.38 1.93 -30.47
CA VAL A 90 -22.32 1.14 -31.71
C VAL A 90 -22.10 2.08 -32.90
N PHE A 91 -21.09 1.78 -33.71
CA PHE A 91 -20.81 2.46 -34.95
C PHE A 91 -21.05 1.51 -36.12
N ASP A 92 -22.04 1.80 -36.96
CA ASP A 92 -22.28 1.05 -38.19
C ASP A 92 -21.22 1.39 -39.21
N LEU A 93 -20.72 0.38 -39.94
CA LEU A 93 -19.81 0.58 -41.06
C LEU A 93 -20.59 1.11 -42.26
N SER A 94 -20.01 2.06 -42.99
CA SER A 94 -20.60 2.56 -44.25
C SER A 94 -20.63 1.46 -45.36
N GLU A 95 -19.65 0.56 -45.30
CA GLU A 95 -19.55 -0.65 -46.14
C GLU A 95 -19.11 -1.81 -45.27
N SER A 96 -19.72 -2.98 -45.41
CA SER A 96 -19.40 -4.17 -44.63
C SER A 96 -17.95 -4.63 -44.88
N ALA A 97 -17.25 -4.98 -43.82
CA ALA A 97 -15.94 -5.61 -43.84
C ALA A 97 -16.10 -7.13 -43.58
N GLY A 98 -16.18 -7.94 -44.64
CA GLY A 98 -16.53 -9.35 -44.54
C GLY A 98 -17.94 -9.55 -43.96
N GLU A 99 -18.02 -10.26 -42.82
CA GLU A 99 -19.29 -10.48 -42.11
C GLU A 99 -19.60 -9.35 -41.11
N HIS A 100 -18.70 -8.38 -40.91
CA HIS A 100 -18.84 -7.32 -39.93
C HIS A 100 -19.54 -6.09 -40.55
N ASN A 101 -20.65 -5.66 -39.90
CA ASN A 101 -21.43 -4.49 -40.31
C ASN A 101 -21.30 -3.32 -39.32
N HIS A 102 -20.85 -3.57 -38.10
CA HIS A 102 -20.69 -2.60 -37.03
C HIS A 102 -19.60 -3.06 -36.08
N PHE A 103 -19.21 -2.17 -35.17
CA PHE A 103 -18.40 -2.46 -33.99
C PHE A 103 -18.79 -1.54 -32.82
N GLU A 104 -18.44 -1.98 -31.62
CA GLU A 104 -18.73 -1.24 -30.39
C GLU A 104 -17.48 -0.52 -29.88
N VAL A 105 -17.71 0.64 -29.26
CA VAL A 105 -16.69 1.41 -28.54
C VAL A 105 -17.18 1.70 -27.15
N TYR A 106 -16.38 1.42 -26.14
CA TYR A 106 -16.67 1.82 -24.77
C TYR A 106 -16.07 3.18 -24.46
N THR A 107 -16.87 4.09 -23.89
CA THR A 107 -16.39 5.37 -23.42
C THR A 107 -16.94 5.74 -22.06
N THR A 108 -16.12 6.31 -21.18
CA THR A 108 -16.54 6.97 -19.93
C THR A 108 -16.85 8.44 -20.11
N ARG A 109 -16.64 8.98 -21.34
CA ARG A 109 -16.81 10.36 -21.71
C ARG A 109 -17.81 10.50 -22.89
N PRO A 110 -19.06 10.03 -22.75
CA PRO A 110 -20.06 10.24 -23.82
C PRO A 110 -20.33 11.73 -24.09
N ASP A 111 -20.07 12.60 -23.13
CA ASP A 111 -20.10 14.07 -23.28
C ASP A 111 -19.22 14.59 -24.41
N THR A 112 -18.19 13.82 -24.81
CA THR A 112 -17.29 14.19 -25.91
C THR A 112 -17.67 13.57 -27.26
N LEU A 113 -18.76 12.82 -27.35
CA LEU A 113 -19.15 12.07 -28.55
C LEU A 113 -19.25 12.95 -29.80
N MET A 114 -19.78 14.18 -29.67
CA MET A 114 -19.91 15.12 -30.79
C MET A 114 -18.55 15.67 -31.28
N GLY A 115 -17.47 15.41 -30.54
CA GLY A 115 -16.11 15.78 -30.93
C GLY A 115 -15.32 14.63 -31.57
N VAL A 116 -15.96 13.50 -31.85
CA VAL A 116 -15.33 12.35 -32.53
C VAL A 116 -14.97 12.73 -33.96
N THR A 117 -13.70 12.56 -34.31
CA THR A 117 -13.21 12.90 -35.66
C THR A 117 -12.61 11.69 -36.39
N TYR A 118 -12.26 10.63 -35.68
CA TYR A 118 -11.88 9.35 -36.24
C TYR A 118 -12.12 8.24 -35.21
N LEU A 119 -12.09 7.00 -35.69
CA LEU A 119 -12.21 5.79 -34.86
C LEU A 119 -10.92 4.97 -35.02
N THR A 120 -10.46 4.30 -33.98
CA THR A 120 -9.22 3.52 -34.06
C THR A 120 -9.46 2.11 -33.56
N LEU A 121 -9.05 1.13 -34.35
CA LEU A 121 -9.08 -0.30 -34.03
C LEU A 121 -7.72 -0.78 -33.57
N ALA A 122 -7.71 -1.77 -32.70
CA ALA A 122 -6.51 -2.52 -32.35
C ALA A 122 -5.99 -3.29 -33.58
N THR A 123 -4.69 -3.55 -33.63
CA THR A 123 -4.06 -4.28 -34.73
C THR A 123 -4.56 -5.72 -34.86
N GLN A 124 -5.11 -6.31 -33.79
CA GLN A 124 -5.71 -7.64 -33.77
C GLN A 124 -7.23 -7.65 -33.94
N HIS A 125 -7.86 -6.48 -34.08
CA HIS A 125 -9.30 -6.41 -34.23
C HIS A 125 -9.79 -7.13 -35.47
N PRO A 126 -10.86 -7.97 -35.45
CA PRO A 126 -11.33 -8.76 -36.56
C PRO A 126 -11.54 -7.95 -37.86
N ILE A 127 -12.16 -6.77 -37.74
CA ILE A 127 -12.37 -5.85 -38.87
C ILE A 127 -11.02 -5.39 -39.46
N ALA A 128 -10.03 -5.07 -38.66
CA ALA A 128 -8.71 -4.66 -39.13
C ALA A 128 -8.01 -5.78 -39.90
N LEU A 129 -8.11 -7.00 -39.40
CA LEU A 129 -7.55 -8.20 -40.07
C LEU A 129 -8.28 -8.51 -41.38
N GLU A 130 -9.60 -8.35 -41.41
CA GLU A 130 -10.40 -8.59 -42.62
C GLU A 130 -10.05 -7.58 -43.71
N VAL A 131 -9.99 -6.29 -43.39
CA VAL A 131 -9.61 -5.23 -44.35
C VAL A 131 -8.17 -5.46 -44.86
N ALA A 132 -7.27 -5.93 -43.96
CA ALA A 132 -5.88 -6.21 -44.33
C ALA A 132 -5.71 -7.33 -45.34
N GLN A 133 -6.67 -8.27 -45.49
CA GLN A 133 -6.61 -9.31 -46.51
C GLN A 133 -6.51 -8.75 -47.93
N ASN A 134 -7.16 -7.60 -48.17
CA ASN A 134 -7.18 -6.93 -49.46
C ASN A 134 -6.28 -5.68 -49.51
N ASN A 135 -5.56 -5.37 -48.43
CA ASN A 135 -4.67 -4.21 -48.31
C ASN A 135 -3.28 -4.64 -47.80
N SER A 136 -2.37 -4.89 -48.68
CA SER A 136 -1.02 -5.37 -48.35
C SER A 136 -0.19 -4.38 -47.53
N VAL A 137 -0.45 -3.07 -47.63
CA VAL A 137 0.22 -2.04 -46.85
C VAL A 137 -0.25 -2.09 -45.42
N LEU A 138 -1.57 -2.19 -45.21
CA LEU A 138 -2.17 -2.35 -43.87
C LEU A 138 -1.72 -3.68 -43.22
N ALA A 139 -1.69 -4.80 -44.00
CA ALA A 139 -1.19 -6.06 -43.50
C ALA A 139 0.28 -5.97 -43.01
N SER A 140 1.14 -5.27 -43.76
CA SER A 140 2.53 -5.05 -43.36
C SER A 140 2.65 -4.17 -42.12
N PHE A 141 1.79 -3.16 -41.98
CA PHE A 141 1.74 -2.32 -40.78
C PHE A 141 1.32 -3.11 -39.53
N ILE A 142 0.26 -3.92 -39.64
CA ILE A 142 -0.23 -4.79 -38.57
C ILE A 142 0.88 -5.74 -38.09
N GLU A 143 1.57 -6.40 -39.05
CA GLU A 143 2.66 -7.33 -38.72
C GLU A 143 3.84 -6.61 -38.04
N LYS A 144 4.20 -5.42 -38.49
CA LYS A 144 5.23 -4.60 -37.85
C LYS A 144 4.85 -4.26 -36.41
N CYS A 145 3.61 -3.87 -36.17
CA CYS A 145 3.13 -3.58 -34.80
C CYS A 145 3.12 -4.83 -33.93
N ARG A 146 2.75 -6.00 -34.48
CA ARG A 146 2.77 -7.28 -33.78
C ARG A 146 4.17 -7.66 -33.28
N LEU A 147 5.20 -7.40 -34.07
CA LEU A 147 6.59 -7.65 -33.70
C LEU A 147 7.15 -6.67 -32.68
N GLN A 148 6.58 -5.46 -32.59
CA GLN A 148 7.01 -4.39 -31.69
C GLN A 148 6.23 -4.34 -30.39
N GLN A 149 5.23 -5.21 -30.17
CA GLN A 149 4.38 -5.16 -28.99
C GLN A 149 5.18 -5.33 -27.68
N VAL A 150 5.24 -4.28 -26.92
CA VAL A 150 5.89 -4.11 -25.61
C VAL A 150 4.84 -4.12 -24.48
N SER A 151 5.27 -4.05 -23.24
CA SER A 151 4.37 -3.98 -22.08
C SER A 151 3.48 -2.73 -22.11
N GLU A 152 2.35 -2.75 -21.42
CA GLU A 152 1.43 -1.59 -21.29
C GLU A 152 2.14 -0.31 -20.81
N ALA A 153 3.13 -0.44 -19.92
CA ALA A 153 3.95 0.66 -19.44
C ALA A 153 4.87 1.25 -20.51
N GLU A 154 5.42 0.41 -21.41
CA GLU A 154 6.24 0.85 -22.54
C GLU A 154 5.39 1.48 -23.64
N MET A 155 4.16 0.96 -23.86
CA MET A 155 3.21 1.55 -24.81
C MET A 155 2.80 2.98 -24.43
N ALA A 156 2.74 3.29 -23.14
CA ALA A 156 2.42 4.66 -22.68
C ALA A 156 3.46 5.69 -23.14
N THR A 157 4.71 5.28 -23.35
CA THR A 157 5.83 6.15 -23.74
C THR A 157 6.21 6.06 -25.22
N MET A 158 5.64 5.10 -25.97
CA MET A 158 5.93 4.94 -27.40
C MET A 158 5.24 6.01 -28.26
N ASP A 159 5.85 6.29 -29.42
CA ASP A 159 5.21 7.10 -30.47
C ASP A 159 3.94 6.42 -30.97
N LYS A 160 2.83 7.15 -31.00
CA LYS A 160 1.54 6.68 -31.47
C LYS A 160 1.54 6.73 -33.00
N VAL A 161 1.52 5.54 -33.61
CA VAL A 161 1.46 5.41 -35.08
C VAL A 161 0.22 4.64 -35.49
N GLY A 162 -0.32 4.98 -36.63
CA GLY A 162 -1.50 4.33 -37.17
C GLY A 162 -1.52 4.35 -38.70
N MET A 163 -2.52 3.67 -39.23
CA MET A 163 -2.76 3.60 -40.67
C MET A 163 -4.26 3.69 -40.93
N ASP A 164 -4.64 4.50 -41.92
CA ASP A 164 -6.01 4.58 -42.43
C ASP A 164 -6.38 3.25 -43.08
N THR A 165 -7.52 2.69 -42.70
CA THR A 165 -8.05 1.46 -43.29
C THR A 165 -8.71 1.67 -44.65
N GLY A 166 -9.08 2.90 -44.95
CA GLY A 166 -9.89 3.27 -46.12
C GLY A 166 -11.39 3.00 -45.98
N ILE A 167 -11.84 2.47 -44.83
CA ILE A 167 -13.28 2.34 -44.52
C ILE A 167 -13.75 3.45 -43.61
N THR A 168 -15.05 3.68 -43.55
CA THR A 168 -15.67 4.67 -42.67
C THR A 168 -16.81 4.05 -41.90
N ALA A 169 -17.13 4.64 -40.74
CA ALA A 169 -18.30 4.31 -39.95
C ALA A 169 -19.24 5.50 -39.82
N ILE A 170 -20.48 5.24 -39.46
CA ILE A 170 -21.51 6.27 -39.32
C ILE A 170 -21.61 6.70 -37.86
N HIS A 171 -21.51 7.97 -37.58
CA HIS A 171 -21.74 8.55 -36.27
C HIS A 171 -23.21 8.34 -35.85
N PRO A 172 -23.51 7.66 -34.73
CA PRO A 172 -24.86 7.16 -34.42
C PRO A 172 -25.91 8.26 -34.20
N LEU A 173 -25.50 9.48 -33.80
CA LEU A 173 -26.44 10.57 -33.51
C LEU A 173 -26.48 11.68 -34.58
N THR A 174 -25.37 11.86 -35.35
CA THR A 174 -25.34 12.91 -36.40
C THR A 174 -25.52 12.32 -37.79
N GLY A 175 -25.22 11.05 -38.02
CA GLY A 175 -25.22 10.42 -39.34
C GLY A 175 -23.98 10.75 -40.20
N ASP A 176 -23.02 11.48 -39.64
CA ASP A 176 -21.78 11.83 -40.36
C ASP A 176 -20.88 10.61 -40.54
N SER A 177 -20.09 10.60 -41.64
CA SER A 177 -19.13 9.59 -41.90
C SER A 177 -17.82 9.88 -41.17
N VAL A 178 -17.32 8.89 -40.41
CA VAL A 178 -16.12 8.99 -39.57
C VAL A 178 -15.08 7.98 -40.08
N PRO A 179 -13.82 8.38 -40.39
CA PRO A 179 -12.79 7.46 -40.85
C PRO A 179 -12.35 6.47 -39.79
N VAL A 180 -12.06 5.24 -40.18
CA VAL A 180 -11.58 4.16 -39.31
C VAL A 180 -10.10 3.90 -39.53
N TRP A 181 -9.33 4.00 -38.46
CA TRP A 181 -7.88 3.79 -38.46
C TRP A 181 -7.51 2.51 -37.71
N VAL A 182 -6.31 1.99 -37.94
CA VAL A 182 -5.68 0.99 -37.08
C VAL A 182 -4.50 1.63 -36.37
N GLY A 183 -4.42 1.51 -35.04
CA GLY A 183 -3.39 2.15 -34.23
C GLY A 183 -2.62 1.16 -33.35
N ASN A 184 -1.32 1.44 -33.10
CA ASN A 184 -0.46 0.64 -32.23
C ASN A 184 -0.74 0.85 -30.73
N TYR A 185 -1.59 1.81 -30.37
CA TYR A 185 -1.88 2.23 -29.01
C TYR A 185 -3.26 1.78 -28.50
N VAL A 186 -4.02 1.06 -29.30
CA VAL A 186 -5.30 0.43 -28.92
C VAL A 186 -5.06 -1.03 -28.58
N LEU A 187 -5.52 -1.46 -27.40
CA LEU A 187 -5.37 -2.81 -26.90
C LEU A 187 -6.64 -3.62 -27.17
N MET A 188 -6.50 -4.84 -27.67
CA MET A 188 -7.62 -5.76 -27.85
C MET A 188 -8.22 -6.22 -26.52
N ASP A 189 -7.40 -6.31 -25.48
CA ASP A 189 -7.80 -6.78 -24.14
C ASP A 189 -8.52 -5.70 -23.30
N TYR A 190 -8.72 -4.49 -23.82
CA TYR A 190 -9.42 -3.41 -23.11
C TYR A 190 -10.64 -2.96 -23.89
N GLY A 191 -11.82 -3.20 -23.34
CA GLY A 191 -13.09 -2.93 -24.01
C GLY A 191 -13.31 -3.86 -25.20
N SER A 192 -13.73 -3.29 -26.34
CA SER A 192 -14.00 -3.99 -27.60
C SER A 192 -12.81 -4.07 -28.55
N GLY A 193 -11.63 -3.58 -28.16
CA GLY A 193 -10.50 -3.41 -29.07
C GLY A 193 -10.69 -2.26 -30.09
N ALA A 194 -11.65 -1.37 -29.84
CA ALA A 194 -11.91 -0.17 -30.62
C ALA A 194 -12.09 1.03 -29.71
N VAL A 195 -11.68 2.21 -30.16
CA VAL A 195 -11.84 3.47 -29.42
C VAL A 195 -12.37 4.56 -30.35
N MET A 196 -13.23 5.42 -29.82
CA MET A 196 -13.56 6.68 -30.47
C MET A 196 -12.48 7.70 -30.13
N ALA A 197 -11.93 8.36 -31.10
CA ALA A 197 -10.91 9.37 -30.91
C ALA A 197 -11.51 10.77 -30.87
N VAL A 198 -11.18 11.48 -29.80
CA VAL A 198 -11.68 12.83 -29.55
C VAL A 198 -10.50 13.78 -29.33
N PRO A 199 -9.81 14.22 -30.39
CA PRO A 199 -8.57 15.00 -30.29
C PRO A 199 -8.69 16.30 -29.49
N GLY A 200 -9.87 16.91 -29.46
CA GLY A 200 -10.11 18.09 -28.63
C GLY A 200 -10.03 17.86 -27.14
N HIS A 201 -10.23 16.59 -26.67
CA HIS A 201 -10.45 16.25 -25.26
C HIS A 201 -9.67 15.03 -24.74
N ASP A 202 -8.87 14.38 -25.58
CA ASP A 202 -7.87 13.38 -25.21
C ASP A 202 -6.50 13.75 -25.78
N GLN A 203 -5.49 13.83 -24.92
CA GLN A 203 -4.15 14.27 -25.31
C GLN A 203 -3.47 13.30 -26.29
N ARG A 204 -3.73 11.98 -26.17
CA ARG A 204 -3.17 10.97 -27.08
C ARG A 204 -3.77 11.11 -28.47
N ASP A 205 -5.08 11.30 -28.53
CA ASP A 205 -5.80 11.52 -29.79
C ASP A 205 -5.39 12.84 -30.44
N TYR A 206 -5.14 13.89 -29.61
CA TYR A 206 -4.63 15.17 -30.07
C TYR A 206 -3.27 15.04 -30.78
N GLU A 207 -2.31 14.36 -30.14
CA GLU A 207 -0.98 14.13 -30.71
C GLU A 207 -1.05 13.33 -31.99
N PHE A 208 -1.89 12.29 -32.02
CA PHE A 208 -2.13 11.48 -33.20
C PHE A 208 -2.77 12.32 -34.33
N ALA A 209 -3.82 13.06 -34.04
CA ALA A 209 -4.50 13.92 -35.03
C ALA A 209 -3.56 14.96 -35.63
N LYS A 210 -2.66 15.56 -34.80
CA LYS A 210 -1.64 16.49 -35.33
C LYS A 210 -0.62 15.80 -36.23
N ASN A 211 -0.22 14.56 -35.94
CA ASN A 211 0.75 13.83 -36.74
C ASN A 211 0.18 13.41 -38.13
N TYR A 212 -1.13 13.23 -38.20
CA TYR A 212 -1.80 12.74 -39.42
C TYR A 212 -2.74 13.78 -40.07
N ASP A 213 -2.65 15.06 -39.66
CA ASP A 213 -3.47 16.17 -40.16
C ASP A 213 -4.99 15.89 -40.09
N LEU A 214 -5.44 15.19 -39.04
CA LEU A 214 -6.86 14.91 -38.80
C LEU A 214 -7.57 16.09 -38.13
N PRO A 215 -8.89 16.25 -38.35
CA PRO A 215 -9.66 17.31 -37.72
C PRO A 215 -9.64 17.26 -36.21
N ILE A 216 -9.64 18.42 -35.55
CA ILE A 216 -9.75 18.56 -34.10
C ILE A 216 -10.94 19.44 -33.78
N THR A 217 -11.95 18.89 -33.14
CA THR A 217 -13.19 19.61 -32.79
C THR A 217 -13.29 19.81 -31.27
N GLN A 218 -13.44 21.04 -30.83
CA GLN A 218 -13.68 21.35 -29.43
C GLN A 218 -15.19 21.27 -29.14
N VAL A 219 -15.55 20.45 -28.15
CA VAL A 219 -16.94 20.29 -27.67
C VAL A 219 -17.11 20.53 -26.18
N ILE A 220 -16.05 20.85 -25.45
CA ILE A 220 -16.11 21.21 -24.04
C ILE A 220 -15.42 22.53 -23.79
N LEU A 221 -16.07 23.39 -22.97
CA LEU A 221 -15.57 24.64 -22.47
C LEU A 221 -15.38 24.54 -20.96
N VAL A 222 -14.20 24.91 -20.47
CA VAL A 222 -13.87 24.95 -19.03
C VAL A 222 -13.78 26.38 -18.57
N ASP A 223 -14.40 26.71 -17.43
CA ASP A 223 -14.34 28.02 -16.74
C ASP A 223 -14.72 29.26 -17.54
N ASN A 224 -15.60 29.16 -18.57
CA ASN A 224 -16.01 30.25 -19.44
C ASN A 224 -14.85 31.03 -20.11
N GLU A 225 -13.64 30.53 -20.06
CA GLU A 225 -12.51 31.07 -20.82
C GLU A 225 -12.38 30.32 -22.15
N GLU A 226 -12.05 31.03 -23.24
CA GLU A 226 -11.64 30.41 -24.50
C GLU A 226 -10.31 29.66 -24.28
N CYS A 227 -10.37 28.46 -23.67
CA CYS A 227 -9.26 27.55 -23.66
C CYS A 227 -9.00 27.08 -25.09
N SER A 228 -7.93 27.56 -25.70
CA SER A 228 -7.56 27.20 -27.06
C SER A 228 -7.03 25.79 -27.14
N ILE A 229 -7.60 24.96 -28.02
CA ILE A 229 -7.07 23.62 -28.38
C ILE A 229 -5.87 23.69 -29.34
N GLU A 230 -5.29 24.90 -29.56
CA GLU A 230 -4.17 25.07 -30.52
C GLU A 230 -2.90 24.28 -30.12
N HIS A 231 -2.65 24.12 -28.81
CA HIS A 231 -1.41 23.55 -28.33
C HIS A 231 -1.56 22.23 -27.56
N LYS A 232 -2.74 21.93 -27.03
CA LYS A 232 -3.04 20.73 -26.27
C LYS A 232 -4.54 20.43 -26.21
N ALA A 233 -4.91 19.20 -25.89
CA ALA A 233 -6.29 18.83 -25.60
C ALA A 233 -6.80 19.44 -24.27
N ILE A 234 -8.10 19.67 -24.17
CA ILE A 234 -8.81 20.06 -22.94
C ILE A 234 -9.38 18.78 -22.32
N THR A 235 -8.67 18.22 -21.35
CA THR A 235 -9.01 16.93 -20.72
C THR A 235 -9.99 17.04 -19.55
N ASP A 236 -10.16 18.24 -19.01
CA ASP A 236 -11.06 18.50 -17.89
C ASP A 236 -12.53 18.46 -18.31
N LYS A 237 -13.40 18.14 -17.35
CA LYS A 237 -14.84 18.23 -17.52
C LYS A 237 -15.29 19.69 -17.54
N GLY A 238 -16.31 20.01 -18.33
CA GLY A 238 -16.81 21.36 -18.47
C GLY A 238 -18.23 21.38 -19.01
N ILE A 239 -18.57 22.48 -19.67
CA ILE A 239 -19.89 22.72 -20.32
C ILE A 239 -19.78 22.39 -21.81
N LEU A 240 -20.75 21.68 -22.35
CA LEU A 240 -20.78 21.33 -23.77
C LEU A 240 -21.02 22.55 -24.65
N ILE A 241 -20.25 22.61 -25.76
CA ILE A 241 -20.36 23.53 -26.85
C ILE A 241 -20.23 22.79 -28.18
N ASN A 242 -20.68 23.33 -29.28
CA ASN A 242 -20.60 22.72 -30.62
C ASN A 242 -21.18 21.26 -30.67
N SER A 243 -22.09 20.95 -29.74
CA SER A 243 -22.72 19.66 -29.56
C SER A 243 -24.21 19.65 -29.85
N GLY A 244 -24.70 20.70 -30.58
CA GLY A 244 -26.09 20.83 -31.01
C GLY A 244 -27.07 20.94 -29.85
N LYS A 245 -28.02 19.99 -29.74
CA LYS A 245 -29.02 20.00 -28.66
C LYS A 245 -28.46 19.78 -27.24
N TYR A 246 -27.21 19.39 -27.13
CA TYR A 246 -26.54 19.15 -25.84
C TYR A 246 -25.72 20.37 -25.37
N ASP A 247 -25.66 21.45 -26.16
CA ASP A 247 -24.93 22.66 -25.77
C ASP A 247 -25.46 23.22 -24.45
N GLY A 248 -24.54 23.62 -23.58
CA GLY A 248 -24.86 24.18 -22.27
C GLY A 248 -25.03 23.13 -21.15
N LEU A 249 -25.04 21.85 -21.45
CA LEU A 249 -25.08 20.78 -20.42
C LEU A 249 -23.71 20.62 -19.77
N ASP A 250 -23.71 20.31 -18.46
CA ASP A 250 -22.54 19.82 -17.76
C ASP A 250 -22.31 18.34 -18.04
N PHE A 251 -21.24 17.78 -17.49
CA PHE A 251 -20.87 16.40 -17.72
C PHE A 251 -21.97 15.37 -17.36
N ASP A 252 -22.61 15.53 -16.21
CA ASP A 252 -23.58 14.54 -15.72
C ASP A 252 -24.89 14.62 -16.51
N ALA A 253 -25.36 15.82 -16.78
CA ALA A 253 -26.57 16.05 -17.63
C ALA A 253 -26.30 15.59 -19.08
N ALA A 254 -25.11 15.84 -19.62
CA ALA A 254 -24.72 15.39 -20.96
C ALA A 254 -24.60 13.86 -21.03
N PHE A 255 -24.01 13.24 -20.02
CA PHE A 255 -23.92 11.77 -19.91
C PHE A 255 -25.32 11.16 -20.03
N ASP A 256 -26.27 11.62 -19.22
CA ASP A 256 -27.61 11.06 -19.18
C ASP A 256 -28.38 11.34 -20.48
N ALA A 257 -28.31 12.56 -21.03
CA ALA A 257 -28.99 12.91 -22.26
C ALA A 257 -28.47 12.17 -23.50
N ILE A 258 -27.14 12.10 -23.67
CA ILE A 258 -26.52 11.41 -24.80
C ILE A 258 -26.74 9.90 -24.70
N SER A 259 -26.65 9.35 -23.49
CA SER A 259 -26.90 7.93 -23.27
C SER A 259 -28.35 7.55 -23.60
N ALA A 260 -29.31 8.38 -23.19
CA ALA A 260 -30.74 8.16 -23.51
C ALA A 260 -30.99 8.18 -25.03
N ASP A 261 -30.44 9.15 -25.75
CA ASP A 261 -30.59 9.23 -27.20
C ASP A 261 -29.93 8.05 -27.93
N LEU A 262 -28.75 7.58 -27.47
CA LEU A 262 -28.08 6.40 -28.02
C LEU A 262 -28.91 5.13 -27.83
N ILE A 263 -29.56 4.99 -26.67
CA ILE A 263 -30.46 3.89 -26.37
C ILE A 263 -31.72 3.95 -27.26
N ASP A 264 -32.29 5.12 -27.41
CA ASP A 264 -33.51 5.35 -28.25
C ASP A 264 -33.31 4.98 -29.71
N VAL A 265 -32.08 5.16 -30.25
CA VAL A 265 -31.73 4.76 -31.62
C VAL A 265 -31.13 3.33 -31.71
N ASP A 266 -31.12 2.57 -30.63
CA ASP A 266 -30.55 1.22 -30.52
C ASP A 266 -29.05 1.13 -30.87
N HIS A 267 -28.30 2.24 -30.58
CA HIS A 267 -26.86 2.34 -30.84
C HIS A 267 -26.06 2.57 -29.57
N GLY A 268 -26.60 2.30 -28.37
CA GLY A 268 -25.85 2.38 -27.14
C GLY A 268 -26.49 1.72 -25.95
N SER A 269 -25.66 1.42 -24.98
CA SER A 269 -26.09 0.89 -23.68
C SER A 269 -25.18 1.43 -22.57
N VAL A 270 -25.79 1.84 -21.44
CA VAL A 270 -25.00 2.20 -20.25
C VAL A 270 -24.48 0.94 -19.60
N THR A 271 -23.19 0.89 -19.37
CA THR A 271 -22.53 -0.26 -18.74
C THR A 271 -21.56 0.17 -17.66
N THR A 272 -21.34 -0.72 -16.71
CA THR A 272 -20.32 -0.55 -15.67
C THR A 272 -19.21 -1.56 -15.94
N ASN A 273 -18.01 -1.06 -16.16
CA ASN A 273 -16.83 -1.86 -16.37
C ASN A 273 -15.87 -1.74 -15.18
N TYR A 274 -15.09 -2.80 -14.98
CA TYR A 274 -14.03 -2.85 -13.98
C TYR A 274 -12.69 -3.03 -14.69
N ARG A 275 -11.66 -2.31 -14.23
CA ARG A 275 -10.30 -2.54 -14.69
C ARG A 275 -9.71 -3.83 -14.13
N LEU A 276 -10.24 -4.29 -13.00
CA LEU A 276 -9.90 -5.57 -12.38
C LEU A 276 -10.10 -6.69 -13.40
N ARG A 277 -9.13 -7.60 -13.49
CA ARG A 277 -9.18 -8.81 -14.32
C ARG A 277 -9.20 -10.03 -13.43
N ASP A 278 -9.71 -11.14 -13.97
CA ASP A 278 -9.72 -12.41 -13.27
C ASP A 278 -8.33 -12.85 -12.85
N TRP A 279 -8.27 -13.49 -11.70
CA TRP A 279 -7.01 -13.93 -11.11
C TRP A 279 -6.49 -15.19 -11.77
N GLY A 280 -5.46 -15.08 -12.60
CA GLY A 280 -4.76 -16.20 -13.23
C GLY A 280 -3.92 -16.96 -12.21
N VAL A 281 -4.32 -18.19 -11.88
CA VAL A 281 -3.71 -18.97 -10.78
C VAL A 281 -2.77 -20.05 -11.25
N SER A 282 -2.69 -20.37 -12.55
CA SER A 282 -1.81 -21.39 -13.11
C SER A 282 -0.33 -20.99 -13.07
N ARG A 283 0.51 -21.89 -12.58
CA ARG A 283 1.97 -21.76 -12.65
C ARG A 283 2.60 -23.07 -13.13
N GLN A 284 3.47 -22.96 -14.10
CA GLN A 284 4.22 -24.08 -14.66
C GLN A 284 5.44 -24.39 -13.77
N ARG A 285 5.17 -24.75 -12.51
CA ARG A 285 6.19 -25.00 -11.48
C ARG A 285 5.91 -26.28 -10.74
N TYR A 286 6.97 -27.00 -10.36
CA TYR A 286 6.86 -28.15 -9.47
C TYR A 286 6.45 -27.74 -8.05
N TRP A 287 7.14 -26.75 -7.47
CA TRP A 287 6.82 -26.23 -6.16
C TRP A 287 5.57 -25.37 -6.18
N GLY A 288 4.50 -25.86 -5.58
CA GLY A 288 3.21 -25.23 -5.46
C GLY A 288 2.12 -26.25 -5.13
N THR A 289 0.96 -25.78 -4.72
CA THR A 289 -0.21 -26.65 -4.49
C THR A 289 -0.75 -27.14 -5.83
N PRO A 290 -0.91 -28.47 -6.05
CA PRO A 290 -1.53 -29.00 -7.28
C PRO A 290 -2.95 -28.49 -7.48
N ILE A 291 -3.31 -28.18 -8.71
CA ILE A 291 -4.69 -27.86 -9.07
C ILE A 291 -5.49 -29.16 -9.15
N PRO A 292 -6.55 -29.36 -8.35
CA PRO A 292 -7.25 -30.64 -8.23
C PRO A 292 -8.22 -30.89 -9.39
N MET A 293 -7.69 -30.95 -10.62
CA MET A 293 -8.45 -31.14 -11.84
C MET A 293 -7.88 -32.30 -12.68
N TYR A 294 -8.74 -32.96 -13.42
CA TYR A 294 -8.40 -33.91 -14.47
C TYR A 294 -8.73 -33.32 -15.84
N ASN A 295 -7.81 -33.45 -16.77
CA ASN A 295 -7.99 -33.12 -18.16
C ASN A 295 -8.41 -34.38 -18.94
N LEU A 296 -9.50 -34.29 -19.70
CA LEU A 296 -10.07 -35.40 -20.47
C LEU A 296 -9.40 -35.52 -21.83
N ALA A 297 -9.20 -36.75 -22.34
CA ALA A 297 -8.56 -37.00 -23.63
C ALA A 297 -9.33 -36.40 -24.83
N GLU A 298 -10.66 -36.30 -24.70
CA GLU A 298 -11.55 -35.73 -25.73
C GLU A 298 -11.76 -34.21 -25.59
N GLY A 299 -11.04 -33.61 -24.66
CA GLY A 299 -11.19 -32.20 -24.25
C GLY A 299 -12.20 -32.03 -23.11
N GLY A 300 -12.00 -30.95 -22.36
CA GLY A 300 -12.76 -30.63 -21.14
C GLY A 300 -12.05 -31.09 -19.87
N GLU A 301 -12.51 -30.53 -18.75
CA GLU A 301 -11.91 -30.72 -17.43
C GLU A 301 -12.98 -31.16 -16.43
N ILE A 302 -12.56 -31.96 -15.45
CA ILE A 302 -13.40 -32.39 -14.35
C ILE A 302 -12.65 -32.26 -13.01
N ALA A 303 -13.36 -31.95 -11.94
CA ALA A 303 -12.74 -31.88 -10.61
C ALA A 303 -12.32 -33.29 -10.16
N VAL A 304 -11.16 -33.36 -9.48
CA VAL A 304 -10.73 -34.55 -8.77
C VAL A 304 -11.78 -34.90 -7.71
N PRO A 305 -12.29 -36.17 -7.67
CA PRO A 305 -13.31 -36.58 -6.68
C PRO A 305 -12.81 -36.39 -5.23
N LEU A 306 -13.74 -36.11 -4.32
CA LEU A 306 -13.41 -35.85 -2.91
C LEU A 306 -12.68 -37.02 -2.22
N ASP A 307 -12.98 -38.25 -2.59
CA ASP A 307 -12.33 -39.46 -2.08
C ASP A 307 -10.88 -39.65 -2.60
N ARG A 308 -10.47 -38.83 -3.56
CA ARG A 308 -9.10 -38.84 -4.13
C ARG A 308 -8.29 -37.60 -3.74
N LEU A 309 -8.84 -36.75 -2.90
CA LEU A 309 -8.13 -35.60 -2.34
C LEU A 309 -7.40 -35.97 -1.04
N PRO A 310 -6.26 -35.32 -0.74
CA PRO A 310 -5.59 -34.28 -1.54
C PRO A 310 -4.80 -34.85 -2.71
N VAL A 311 -4.63 -34.06 -3.79
CA VAL A 311 -3.68 -34.39 -4.85
C VAL A 311 -2.26 -34.14 -4.31
N ILE A 312 -1.44 -35.19 -4.28
CA ILE A 312 -0.10 -35.16 -3.69
C ILE A 312 0.95 -35.10 -4.79
N LEU A 313 1.90 -34.16 -4.67
CA LEU A 313 3.04 -34.09 -5.57
C LEU A 313 3.96 -35.32 -5.41
N PRO A 314 4.53 -35.85 -6.52
CA PRO A 314 5.50 -36.91 -6.44
C PRO A 314 6.81 -36.36 -5.82
N VAL A 315 7.49 -37.17 -5.00
CA VAL A 315 8.73 -36.75 -4.29
C VAL A 315 10.00 -37.23 -4.99
N ASP A 316 9.93 -38.26 -5.80
CA ASP A 316 11.04 -38.87 -6.54
C ASP A 316 11.00 -38.45 -8.01
N VAL A 317 11.19 -37.16 -8.25
CA VAL A 317 11.14 -36.57 -9.57
C VAL A 317 12.53 -36.23 -10.12
N GLU A 318 12.70 -36.35 -11.44
CA GLU A 318 13.91 -35.90 -12.11
C GLU A 318 13.76 -34.45 -12.56
N MET A 319 14.76 -33.64 -12.22
CA MET A 319 14.82 -32.21 -12.58
C MET A 319 15.76 -32.05 -13.80
N ASP A 320 15.22 -31.85 -14.98
CA ASP A 320 16.01 -31.54 -16.19
C ASP A 320 16.30 -30.03 -16.35
N GLY A 321 15.65 -29.19 -15.52
CA GLY A 321 15.79 -27.74 -15.54
C GLY A 321 15.08 -27.05 -16.72
N ILE A 322 14.34 -27.78 -17.53
CA ILE A 322 13.63 -27.29 -18.72
C ILE A 322 12.13 -27.35 -18.53
N GLN A 323 11.61 -28.51 -18.13
CA GLN A 323 10.18 -28.74 -17.96
C GLN A 323 9.83 -28.99 -16.49
N SER A 324 8.61 -28.62 -16.08
CA SER A 324 8.12 -28.99 -14.76
C SER A 324 8.16 -30.52 -14.59
N PRO A 325 8.76 -31.07 -13.53
CA PRO A 325 8.88 -32.52 -13.32
C PRO A 325 7.54 -33.25 -13.34
N ILE A 326 6.47 -32.65 -12.78
CA ILE A 326 5.13 -33.25 -12.80
C ILE A 326 4.52 -33.33 -14.21
N LYS A 327 4.93 -32.44 -15.10
CA LYS A 327 4.54 -32.50 -16.52
C LYS A 327 5.33 -33.57 -17.28
N ALA A 328 6.60 -33.75 -16.91
CA ALA A 328 7.47 -34.74 -17.50
C ALA A 328 7.15 -36.16 -17.02
N ASP A 329 6.75 -36.34 -15.75
CA ASP A 329 6.43 -37.62 -15.15
C ASP A 329 5.08 -38.15 -15.64
N LYS A 330 5.15 -39.06 -16.63
CA LYS A 330 3.96 -39.72 -17.17
C LYS A 330 3.24 -40.62 -16.17
N HIS A 331 3.96 -41.17 -15.19
CA HIS A 331 3.37 -42.08 -14.21
C HIS A 331 2.47 -41.32 -13.24
N TRP A 332 2.90 -40.15 -12.76
CA TRP A 332 2.08 -39.29 -11.93
C TRP A 332 0.95 -38.61 -12.73
N ARG A 333 1.27 -38.17 -13.96
CA ARG A 333 0.31 -37.39 -14.78
C ARG A 333 -0.88 -38.21 -15.22
N MET A 334 -0.67 -39.47 -15.61
CA MET A 334 -1.76 -40.33 -16.13
C MET A 334 -2.43 -41.11 -15.01
N THR A 335 -3.75 -41.07 -14.95
CA THR A 335 -4.54 -41.85 -14.01
C THR A 335 -5.81 -42.40 -14.66
N GLU A 336 -6.52 -43.30 -13.98
CA GLU A 336 -7.80 -43.83 -14.46
C GLU A 336 -8.96 -43.26 -13.62
N PHE A 337 -9.98 -42.78 -14.29
CA PHE A 337 -11.20 -42.29 -13.67
C PHE A 337 -12.42 -42.75 -14.48
N SER A 338 -13.39 -43.39 -13.80
CA SER A 338 -14.62 -43.91 -14.43
C SER A 338 -14.39 -44.79 -15.68
N GLY A 339 -13.32 -45.60 -15.69
CA GLY A 339 -12.98 -46.49 -16.78
C GLY A 339 -12.30 -45.80 -17.98
N GLN A 340 -11.94 -44.53 -17.85
CA GLN A 340 -11.22 -43.74 -18.86
C GLN A 340 -9.87 -43.29 -18.32
N VAL A 341 -8.88 -43.22 -19.22
CA VAL A 341 -7.59 -42.61 -18.88
C VAL A 341 -7.73 -41.10 -18.94
N VAL A 342 -7.37 -40.43 -17.84
CA VAL A 342 -7.39 -38.97 -17.71
C VAL A 342 -6.02 -38.46 -17.27
N GLU A 343 -5.75 -37.20 -17.47
CA GLU A 343 -4.51 -36.57 -17.02
C GLU A 343 -4.76 -35.67 -15.82
N HIS A 344 -3.90 -35.77 -14.78
CA HIS A 344 -3.86 -34.74 -13.74
C HIS A 344 -3.46 -33.41 -14.35
N GLU A 345 -4.03 -32.30 -13.85
CA GLU A 345 -3.52 -30.99 -14.13
C GLU A 345 -2.05 -30.89 -13.67
N THR A 346 -1.20 -30.37 -14.53
CA THR A 346 0.23 -30.29 -14.30
C THR A 346 0.71 -28.88 -13.89
N ASP A 347 -0.17 -27.89 -13.96
CA ASP A 347 0.06 -26.60 -13.37
C ASP A 347 -0.20 -26.65 -11.84
N THR A 348 0.53 -25.83 -11.10
CA THR A 348 0.30 -25.62 -9.69
C THR A 348 -0.29 -24.25 -9.46
N PHE A 349 -0.94 -24.05 -8.31
CA PHE A 349 -1.48 -22.76 -7.94
C PHE A 349 -0.38 -21.72 -7.74
N ASP A 350 -0.70 -20.48 -8.06
CA ASP A 350 0.03 -19.29 -7.63
C ASP A 350 0.17 -19.29 -6.10
N THR A 351 1.35 -18.94 -5.60
CA THR A 351 1.65 -18.88 -4.16
C THR A 351 0.74 -17.89 -3.38
N PHE A 352 0.12 -16.94 -4.07
CA PHE A 352 -0.90 -16.09 -3.45
C PHE A 352 -2.18 -16.86 -3.07
N MET A 353 -2.40 -18.04 -3.63
CA MET A 353 -3.53 -18.88 -3.22
C MET A 353 -3.41 -19.23 -1.74
N GLU A 354 -2.27 -19.79 -1.33
CA GLU A 354 -2.03 -20.16 0.07
C GLU A 354 -1.94 -18.94 0.97
N SER A 355 -1.30 -17.86 0.49
CA SER A 355 -1.20 -16.60 1.23
C SER A 355 -2.57 -15.96 1.50
N SER A 356 -3.57 -16.26 0.68
CA SER A 356 -4.90 -15.66 0.80
C SER A 356 -5.74 -16.22 1.93
N TRP A 357 -5.39 -17.39 2.47
CA TRP A 357 -6.17 -18.04 3.53
C TRP A 357 -5.37 -18.72 4.63
N TYR A 358 -4.04 -18.64 4.63
CA TYR A 358 -3.16 -19.29 5.61
C TYR A 358 -3.54 -18.95 7.06
N HIS A 359 -3.98 -17.71 7.31
CA HIS A 359 -4.44 -17.23 8.62
C HIS A 359 -5.70 -17.99 9.09
N ALA A 360 -6.60 -18.34 8.18
CA ALA A 360 -7.74 -19.17 8.47
C ALA A 360 -7.28 -20.61 8.78
N ARG A 361 -6.37 -21.17 8.00
CA ARG A 361 -5.81 -22.50 8.24
C ARG A 361 -5.12 -22.63 9.62
N PHE A 362 -4.50 -21.58 10.11
CA PHE A 362 -3.87 -21.56 11.44
C PHE A 362 -4.87 -21.81 12.58
N THR A 363 -6.16 -21.54 12.38
CA THR A 363 -7.18 -21.81 13.41
C THR A 363 -7.40 -23.29 13.68
N CYS A 364 -7.00 -24.15 12.73
CA CYS A 364 -7.20 -25.61 12.79
C CYS A 364 -6.05 -26.37 12.10
N SER A 365 -4.80 -26.03 12.43
CA SER A 365 -3.58 -26.59 11.81
C SER A 365 -3.45 -28.12 11.96
N ASP A 366 -4.05 -28.71 12.97
CA ASP A 366 -4.11 -30.15 13.28
C ASP A 366 -5.18 -30.91 12.49
N LEU A 367 -6.10 -30.22 11.80
CA LEU A 367 -7.17 -30.81 11.02
C LEU A 367 -6.63 -31.38 9.70
N ASN A 368 -6.83 -32.69 9.43
CA ASN A 368 -6.37 -33.35 8.20
C ASN A 368 -7.51 -33.84 7.29
N SER A 369 -8.77 -33.72 7.75
CA SER A 369 -9.94 -34.24 7.03
C SER A 369 -10.67 -33.19 6.19
N ALA A 370 -10.41 -31.89 6.41
CA ALA A 370 -11.03 -30.76 5.70
C ALA A 370 -10.08 -29.55 5.63
N MET A 371 -10.47 -28.55 4.84
CA MET A 371 -9.74 -27.27 4.76
C MET A 371 -9.77 -26.52 6.08
N LEU A 372 -10.94 -26.35 6.65
CA LEU A 372 -11.22 -25.62 7.89
C LEU A 372 -12.24 -26.36 8.75
N ASP A 373 -12.18 -26.08 10.02
CA ASP A 373 -13.26 -26.33 10.98
C ASP A 373 -14.00 -25.01 11.17
N PRO A 374 -15.28 -24.89 10.73
CA PRO A 374 -16.02 -23.64 10.79
C PRO A 374 -16.16 -23.07 12.20
N GLU A 375 -16.37 -23.90 13.23
CA GLU A 375 -16.52 -23.42 14.60
C GLU A 375 -15.23 -22.78 15.13
N ARG A 376 -14.09 -23.41 14.84
CA ARG A 376 -12.76 -22.88 15.21
C ARG A 376 -12.39 -21.66 14.41
N ALA A 377 -12.72 -21.65 13.11
CA ALA A 377 -12.48 -20.48 12.26
C ALA A 377 -13.33 -19.30 12.74
N ASP A 378 -14.60 -19.47 13.05
CA ASP A 378 -15.48 -18.40 13.50
C ASP A 378 -15.09 -17.85 14.88
N TYR A 379 -14.46 -18.67 15.74
CA TYR A 379 -13.94 -18.19 17.01
C TYR A 379 -12.76 -17.21 16.86
N TRP A 380 -11.86 -17.49 15.90
CA TRP A 380 -10.62 -16.73 15.74
C TRP A 380 -10.69 -15.62 14.67
N LEU A 381 -11.59 -15.74 13.70
CA LEU A 381 -11.74 -14.80 12.60
C LEU A 381 -12.93 -13.84 12.82
N PRO A 382 -12.84 -12.64 12.27
CA PRO A 382 -11.71 -12.05 11.54
C PRO A 382 -10.52 -11.76 12.45
N VAL A 383 -9.30 -11.75 11.89
CA VAL A 383 -8.07 -11.40 12.61
C VAL A 383 -8.18 -9.99 13.18
N ASP A 384 -7.88 -9.82 14.47
CA ASP A 384 -8.05 -8.51 15.13
C ASP A 384 -7.06 -7.47 14.64
N GLN A 385 -5.80 -7.83 14.46
CA GLN A 385 -4.74 -6.94 13.96
C GLN A 385 -3.87 -7.65 12.94
N TYR A 386 -3.82 -7.14 11.72
CA TYR A 386 -2.96 -7.63 10.65
C TYR A 386 -1.85 -6.63 10.35
N VAL A 387 -0.60 -7.11 10.26
CA VAL A 387 0.59 -6.26 10.11
C VAL A 387 1.36 -6.65 8.86
N GLY A 388 1.69 -5.69 8.02
CA GLY A 388 2.46 -5.94 6.81
C GLY A 388 2.90 -4.65 6.10
N GLY A 389 3.62 -4.79 4.98
CA GLY A 389 4.04 -3.66 4.16
C GLY A 389 2.95 -3.16 3.23
N ILE A 390 2.99 -1.88 2.90
CA ILE A 390 2.04 -1.23 1.97
C ILE A 390 2.09 -1.84 0.55
N GLU A 391 3.21 -2.45 0.16
CA GLU A 391 3.39 -3.12 -1.14
C GLU A 391 2.41 -4.28 -1.36
N HIS A 392 1.81 -4.80 -0.31
CA HIS A 392 0.82 -5.87 -0.36
C HIS A 392 -0.63 -5.38 -0.48
N ALA A 393 -0.85 -4.07 -0.51
CA ALA A 393 -2.18 -3.45 -0.53
C ALA A 393 -3.09 -3.98 -1.66
N ILE A 394 -2.53 -4.18 -2.86
CA ILE A 394 -3.26 -4.59 -4.05
C ILE A 394 -3.24 -6.12 -4.22
N LEU A 395 -2.06 -6.75 -4.16
CA LEU A 395 -1.94 -8.18 -4.46
C LEU A 395 -2.47 -9.04 -3.29
N HIS A 396 -1.67 -9.22 -2.25
CA HIS A 396 -2.01 -10.12 -1.15
C HIS A 396 -3.32 -9.74 -0.43
N LEU A 397 -3.49 -8.46 -0.06
CA LEU A 397 -4.66 -8.04 0.72
C LEU A 397 -5.96 -8.11 -0.09
N LEU A 398 -5.92 -7.76 -1.39
CA LEU A 398 -7.10 -7.88 -2.24
C LEU A 398 -7.48 -9.35 -2.46
N TYR A 399 -6.49 -10.21 -2.73
CA TYR A 399 -6.74 -11.64 -2.89
C TYR A 399 -7.21 -12.31 -1.58
N ALA A 400 -6.67 -11.91 -0.43
CA ALA A 400 -7.12 -12.42 0.87
C ALA A 400 -8.58 -12.03 1.16
N ARG A 401 -8.99 -10.78 0.86
CA ARG A 401 -10.39 -10.34 0.96
C ARG A 401 -11.30 -11.15 0.04
N PHE A 402 -10.91 -11.29 -1.21
CA PHE A 402 -11.66 -12.08 -2.18
C PHE A 402 -11.79 -13.55 -1.76
N TYR A 403 -10.67 -14.19 -1.40
CA TYR A 403 -10.67 -15.61 -1.01
C TYR A 403 -11.49 -15.86 0.26
N HIS A 404 -11.47 -14.91 1.20
CA HIS A 404 -12.30 -14.96 2.39
C HIS A 404 -13.80 -14.97 2.07
N LYS A 405 -14.22 -14.19 1.06
CA LYS A 405 -15.60 -14.20 0.57
C LYS A 405 -15.98 -15.54 -0.07
N LEU A 406 -15.06 -16.19 -0.77
CA LEU A 406 -15.27 -17.55 -1.26
C LEU A 406 -15.46 -18.55 -0.11
N LEU A 407 -14.61 -18.48 0.94
CA LEU A 407 -14.75 -19.33 2.12
C LEU A 407 -16.08 -19.09 2.85
N ARG A 408 -16.55 -17.84 2.92
CA ARG A 408 -17.85 -17.48 3.49
C ARG A 408 -19.00 -18.08 2.67
N ASP A 409 -18.96 -17.95 1.37
CA ASP A 409 -20.01 -18.42 0.47
C ASP A 409 -20.10 -19.95 0.45
N GLU A 410 -18.99 -20.63 0.74
CA GLU A 410 -18.94 -22.09 0.96
C GLU A 410 -19.28 -22.49 2.42
N GLY A 411 -19.60 -21.53 3.30
CA GLY A 411 -20.01 -21.77 4.69
C GLY A 411 -18.86 -22.20 5.62
N LEU A 412 -17.63 -21.90 5.25
CA LEU A 412 -16.44 -22.22 6.03
C LEU A 412 -16.05 -21.13 7.03
N VAL A 413 -16.52 -19.90 6.83
CA VAL A 413 -16.39 -18.75 7.74
C VAL A 413 -17.65 -17.91 7.69
N ASN A 414 -17.94 -17.12 8.74
CA ASN A 414 -19.15 -16.27 8.82
C ASN A 414 -18.86 -14.78 8.61
N SER A 415 -17.61 -14.35 8.68
CA SER A 415 -17.24 -12.93 8.52
C SER A 415 -17.10 -12.53 7.05
N ASN A 416 -17.39 -11.25 6.74
CA ASN A 416 -17.28 -10.69 5.39
C ASN A 416 -15.82 -10.37 5.00
N GLU A 417 -14.99 -10.01 5.98
CA GLU A 417 -13.63 -9.58 5.76
C GLU A 417 -12.66 -10.36 6.67
N PRO A 418 -11.43 -10.65 6.20
CA PRO A 418 -10.48 -11.47 6.94
C PRO A 418 -9.82 -10.73 8.11
N PHE A 419 -9.69 -9.40 8.03
CA PHE A 419 -8.92 -8.58 8.97
C PHE A 419 -9.71 -7.37 9.45
N LYS A 420 -9.88 -7.20 10.76
CA LYS A 420 -10.55 -6.02 11.36
C LYS A 420 -9.71 -4.76 11.24
N SER A 421 -8.44 -4.85 11.65
CA SER A 421 -7.52 -3.72 11.66
C SER A 421 -6.28 -4.07 10.86
N LEU A 422 -5.78 -3.10 10.10
CA LEU A 422 -4.59 -3.22 9.29
C LEU A 422 -3.56 -2.17 9.69
N LEU A 423 -2.35 -2.61 10.00
CA LEU A 423 -1.20 -1.75 10.18
C LEU A 423 -0.24 -1.92 9.00
N CYS A 424 -0.20 -0.92 8.12
CA CYS A 424 0.74 -0.90 7.00
C CYS A 424 2.03 -0.23 7.43
N GLN A 425 3.11 -1.03 7.44
CA GLN A 425 4.44 -0.53 7.77
C GLN A 425 5.01 0.29 6.60
N GLY A 426 5.68 1.40 6.97
CA GLY A 426 6.48 2.18 6.04
C GLY A 426 7.74 1.42 5.61
N MET A 427 8.38 1.90 4.56
CA MET A 427 9.60 1.29 4.03
C MET A 427 10.80 1.62 4.90
N VAL A 428 11.73 0.67 5.04
CA VAL A 428 13.05 0.92 5.62
C VAL A 428 13.99 1.34 4.51
N LEU A 429 14.59 2.52 4.69
CA LEU A 429 15.58 3.09 3.78
C LEU A 429 16.99 2.95 4.34
N ALA A 430 17.94 2.77 3.45
CA ALA A 430 19.36 2.87 3.76
C ALA A 430 20.12 3.49 2.60
N GLU A 431 21.29 4.03 2.91
CA GLU A 431 22.23 4.52 1.90
C GLU A 431 22.71 3.33 1.04
N SER A 432 22.88 3.56 -0.25
CA SER A 432 23.33 2.54 -1.19
C SER A 432 24.64 2.97 -1.85
N PHE A 433 25.52 2.00 -2.10
CA PHE A 433 26.85 2.25 -2.68
C PHE A 433 27.12 1.30 -3.84
N TYR A 434 27.81 1.79 -4.87
CA TYR A 434 28.15 0.97 -6.03
C TYR A 434 29.48 1.34 -6.64
N LYS A 435 30.12 0.35 -7.27
CA LYS A 435 31.21 0.55 -8.22
C LYS A 435 30.65 0.50 -9.65
N GLU A 436 31.19 1.29 -10.54
CA GLU A 436 30.84 1.25 -11.96
C GLU A 436 32.06 0.82 -12.77
N THR A 437 31.92 -0.30 -13.51
CA THR A 437 32.94 -0.85 -14.38
C THR A 437 32.29 -1.16 -15.72
N ASP A 438 32.82 -0.58 -16.80
CA ASP A 438 32.31 -0.75 -18.17
C ASP A 438 30.80 -0.48 -18.32
N GLY A 439 30.28 0.56 -17.62
CA GLY A 439 28.87 0.95 -17.64
C GLY A 439 27.93 0.05 -16.81
N ARG A 440 28.47 -0.97 -16.13
CA ARG A 440 27.72 -1.84 -15.22
C ARG A 440 27.93 -1.43 -13.75
N LYS A 441 26.82 -1.39 -12.99
CA LYS A 441 26.84 -1.08 -11.55
C LYS A 441 26.90 -2.36 -10.74
N THR A 442 27.92 -2.48 -9.89
CA THR A 442 28.02 -3.52 -8.86
C THR A 442 27.74 -2.90 -7.51
N TRP A 443 26.65 -3.32 -6.86
CA TRP A 443 26.21 -2.80 -5.58
C TRP A 443 26.97 -3.47 -4.43
N LEU A 444 27.42 -2.67 -3.47
CA LEU A 444 28.19 -3.10 -2.30
C LEU A 444 27.29 -3.07 -1.06
N ALA A 445 27.48 -4.04 -0.16
CA ALA A 445 26.81 -4.02 1.12
C ALA A 445 27.34 -2.87 2.00
N PRO A 446 26.52 -2.26 2.87
CA PRO A 446 26.97 -1.18 3.77
C PRO A 446 28.17 -1.60 4.66
N SER A 447 28.27 -2.87 5.02
CA SER A 447 29.37 -3.45 5.78
C SER A 447 30.70 -3.50 5.02
N GLU A 448 30.67 -3.43 3.69
CA GLU A 448 31.84 -3.43 2.80
C GLU A 448 32.36 -2.03 2.50
N VAL A 449 31.69 -0.99 3.01
CA VAL A 449 31.98 0.41 2.68
C VAL A 449 32.32 1.20 3.95
N THR A 450 33.45 1.90 3.92
CA THR A 450 33.80 2.88 4.94
C THR A 450 33.36 4.26 4.46
N VAL A 451 32.54 4.96 5.28
CA VAL A 451 31.93 6.24 4.94
C VAL A 451 32.47 7.34 5.84
N GLU A 452 32.98 8.40 5.23
CA GLU A 452 33.33 9.65 5.90
C GLU A 452 32.16 10.64 5.79
N ARG A 453 31.74 11.23 6.93
CA ARG A 453 30.59 12.14 6.98
C ARG A 453 30.98 13.54 7.46
N ASP A 454 30.25 14.56 7.00
CA ASP A 454 30.36 15.92 7.52
C ASP A 454 29.67 16.08 8.89
N GLU A 455 29.81 17.26 9.50
CA GLU A 455 29.17 17.62 10.78
C GLU A 455 27.61 17.51 10.73
N LYS A 456 27.03 17.47 9.54
CA LYS A 456 25.58 17.31 9.31
C LYS A 456 25.19 15.88 8.96
N GLY A 457 26.12 14.93 9.06
CA GLY A 457 25.88 13.50 8.78
C GLY A 457 25.85 13.14 7.29
N ARG A 458 26.14 14.05 6.37
CA ARG A 458 26.14 13.79 4.92
C ARG A 458 27.44 13.12 4.50
N THR A 459 27.33 12.10 3.65
CA THR A 459 28.47 11.38 3.10
C THR A 459 29.37 12.33 2.27
N ILE A 460 30.60 12.50 2.70
CA ILE A 460 31.64 13.26 2.00
C ILE A 460 32.41 12.32 1.06
N ARG A 461 32.75 11.13 1.57
CA ARG A 461 33.54 10.14 0.85
C ARG A 461 33.10 8.74 1.27
N ALA A 462 33.09 7.84 0.32
CA ALA A 462 32.85 6.42 0.55
C ALA A 462 33.97 5.60 -0.13
N THR A 463 34.50 4.61 0.56
CA THR A 463 35.57 3.73 0.06
C THR A 463 35.25 2.28 0.41
N GLU A 464 35.56 1.35 -0.47
CA GLU A 464 35.46 -0.07 -0.17
C GLU A 464 36.48 -0.43 0.91
N THR A 465 36.03 -1.10 1.96
CA THR A 465 36.84 -1.38 3.16
C THR A 465 38.05 -2.28 2.86
N THR A 466 37.94 -3.19 1.90
CA THR A 466 38.97 -4.17 1.57
C THR A 466 40.02 -3.64 0.61
N SER A 467 39.64 -2.90 -0.42
CA SER A 467 40.54 -2.39 -1.47
C SER A 467 40.99 -0.96 -1.24
N GLY A 468 40.21 -0.16 -0.48
CA GLY A 468 40.41 1.29 -0.36
C GLY A 468 39.94 2.09 -1.57
N ASP A 469 39.36 1.44 -2.58
CA ASP A 469 38.87 2.13 -3.77
C ASP A 469 37.68 3.03 -3.46
N THR A 470 37.61 4.17 -4.14
CA THR A 470 36.44 5.05 -4.02
C THR A 470 35.21 4.40 -4.63
N VAL A 471 34.08 4.45 -3.93
CA VAL A 471 32.78 3.97 -4.39
C VAL A 471 31.79 5.13 -4.53
N ASN A 472 30.83 4.96 -5.43
CA ASN A 472 29.80 5.97 -5.68
C ASN A 472 28.62 5.78 -4.71
N SER A 473 28.07 6.90 -4.21
CA SER A 473 26.79 6.86 -3.49
C SER A 473 25.63 6.80 -4.49
N GLY A 474 24.73 5.85 -4.28
CA GLY A 474 23.44 5.74 -4.97
C GLY A 474 22.31 6.46 -4.23
N GLY A 475 22.65 7.19 -3.14
CA GLY A 475 21.71 7.88 -2.27
C GLY A 475 20.93 6.95 -1.35
N ILE A 476 20.04 7.57 -0.55
CA ILE A 476 19.15 6.86 0.37
C ILE A 476 17.98 6.26 -0.43
N THR A 477 17.84 4.95 -0.37
CA THR A 477 16.82 4.22 -1.13
C THR A 477 16.23 3.09 -0.30
N LYS A 478 15.07 2.54 -0.73
CA LYS A 478 14.50 1.33 -0.14
C LYS A 478 15.55 0.23 -0.05
N MET A 479 15.65 -0.42 1.11
CA MET A 479 16.46 -1.62 1.26
C MET A 479 15.99 -2.70 0.31
N SER A 480 16.89 -3.22 -0.51
CA SER A 480 16.59 -4.26 -1.49
C SER A 480 17.78 -5.17 -1.77
N LYS A 481 17.50 -6.44 -2.10
CA LYS A 481 18.54 -7.39 -2.51
C LYS A 481 19.26 -6.92 -3.78
N SER A 482 18.56 -6.30 -4.72
CA SER A 482 19.13 -5.80 -5.96
C SER A 482 20.13 -4.65 -5.78
N LYS A 483 20.00 -3.87 -4.71
CA LYS A 483 20.93 -2.78 -4.37
C LYS A 483 21.91 -3.16 -3.26
N ASN A 484 21.80 -4.37 -2.72
CA ASN A 484 22.65 -4.88 -1.63
C ASN A 484 22.80 -3.91 -0.44
N ASN A 485 21.79 -3.06 -0.20
CA ASN A 485 21.83 -2.04 0.85
C ASN A 485 21.04 -2.42 2.11
N GLY A 486 20.69 -3.70 2.26
CA GLY A 486 20.07 -4.22 3.46
C GLY A 486 21.05 -4.28 4.64
N VAL A 487 20.59 -3.89 5.82
CA VAL A 487 21.32 -4.12 7.07
C VAL A 487 20.89 -5.48 7.62
N ASP A 488 21.86 -6.36 7.85
CA ASP A 488 21.60 -7.65 8.48
C ASP A 488 21.23 -7.45 9.95
N PRO A 489 20.01 -7.85 10.37
CA PRO A 489 19.58 -7.70 11.76
C PRO A 489 20.49 -8.42 12.75
N GLN A 490 21.02 -9.59 12.39
CA GLN A 490 21.89 -10.36 13.28
C GLN A 490 23.19 -9.61 13.60
N THR A 491 23.82 -9.01 12.58
CA THR A 491 25.02 -8.17 12.77
C THR A 491 24.75 -7.00 13.73
N ALA A 492 23.59 -6.35 13.62
CA ALA A 492 23.21 -5.28 14.52
C ALA A 492 22.93 -5.77 15.95
N ILE A 493 22.28 -6.94 16.09
CA ILE A 493 21.98 -7.60 17.36
C ILE A 493 23.26 -8.01 18.08
N ASP A 494 24.18 -8.65 17.38
CA ASP A 494 25.47 -9.11 17.96
C ASP A 494 26.30 -7.93 18.49
N LYS A 495 26.21 -6.77 17.81
CA LYS A 495 26.96 -5.58 18.18
C LYS A 495 26.32 -4.77 19.30
N GLN A 496 25.00 -4.65 19.35
CA GLN A 496 24.28 -3.68 20.21
C GLN A 496 23.21 -4.35 21.11
N GLY A 497 22.85 -5.60 20.86
CA GLY A 497 21.77 -6.33 21.54
C GLY A 497 20.40 -6.14 20.90
N ALA A 498 19.57 -7.18 21.03
CA ALA A 498 18.23 -7.21 20.42
C ALA A 498 17.33 -6.09 20.92
N ASP A 499 17.30 -5.81 22.21
CA ASP A 499 16.47 -4.73 22.79
C ASP A 499 16.84 -3.35 22.25
N THR A 500 18.12 -3.15 21.95
CA THR A 500 18.59 -1.89 21.34
C THR A 500 18.05 -1.72 19.92
N VAL A 501 18.13 -2.77 19.11
CA VAL A 501 17.62 -2.75 17.72
C VAL A 501 16.11 -2.57 17.70
N ARG A 502 15.38 -3.27 18.56
CA ARG A 502 13.93 -3.12 18.74
C ARG A 502 13.55 -1.69 19.14
N LEU A 503 14.22 -1.16 20.16
CA LEU A 503 13.98 0.20 20.65
C LEU A 503 14.26 1.25 19.55
N PHE A 504 15.36 1.11 18.81
CA PHE A 504 15.66 2.02 17.70
C PHE A 504 14.56 1.98 16.63
N THR A 505 14.18 0.79 16.19
CA THR A 505 13.16 0.62 15.14
C THR A 505 11.83 1.23 15.53
N MET A 506 11.40 1.04 16.79
CA MET A 506 10.13 1.57 17.30
C MET A 506 10.17 3.08 17.61
N PHE A 507 11.36 3.62 17.85
CA PHE A 507 11.55 5.04 18.20
C PHE A 507 11.78 5.93 16.99
N ALA A 508 12.46 5.43 15.94
CA ALA A 508 12.94 6.24 14.82
C ALA A 508 11.81 6.87 13.99
N ALA A 509 10.67 6.16 13.83
CA ALA A 509 9.50 6.65 13.12
C ALA A 509 8.22 5.95 13.61
N PRO A 510 7.03 6.57 13.41
CA PRO A 510 5.77 5.85 13.50
C PRO A 510 5.75 4.66 12.52
N PRO A 511 5.09 3.53 12.84
CA PRO A 511 5.14 2.33 12.02
C PRO A 511 4.73 2.54 10.56
N GLU A 512 3.78 3.43 10.30
CA GLU A 512 3.26 3.73 8.95
C GLU A 512 4.20 4.62 8.13
N GLN A 513 5.18 5.25 8.76
CA GLN A 513 6.11 6.14 8.09
C GLN A 513 7.40 5.42 7.70
N THR A 514 8.06 6.00 6.72
CA THR A 514 9.37 5.53 6.27
C THR A 514 10.42 5.72 7.36
N LEU A 515 11.18 4.67 7.65
CA LEU A 515 12.30 4.66 8.59
C LEU A 515 13.61 4.71 7.83
N GLU A 516 14.48 5.66 8.16
CA GLU A 516 15.86 5.67 7.71
C GLU A 516 16.76 5.00 8.74
N TRP A 517 17.51 3.96 8.31
CA TRP A 517 18.46 3.28 9.19
C TRP A 517 19.64 4.20 9.53
N SER A 518 19.96 4.28 10.83
CA SER A 518 21.07 5.09 11.34
C SER A 518 21.81 4.36 12.47
N ASP A 519 23.08 4.04 12.26
CA ASP A 519 23.93 3.42 13.30
C ASP A 519 24.13 4.33 14.52
N GLU A 520 24.12 5.65 14.31
CA GLU A 520 24.15 6.62 15.40
C GLU A 520 22.85 6.59 16.23
N GLY A 521 21.71 6.41 15.56
CA GLY A 521 20.42 6.24 16.19
C GLY A 521 20.39 4.96 17.04
N VAL A 522 20.89 3.84 16.50
CA VAL A 522 21.02 2.56 17.24
C VAL A 522 21.90 2.74 18.48
N SER A 523 23.07 3.43 18.31
CA SER A 523 23.93 3.74 19.44
C SER A 523 23.28 4.66 20.49
N GLY A 524 22.40 5.57 20.04
CA GLY A 524 21.56 6.40 20.91
C GLY A 524 20.60 5.58 21.77
N ALA A 525 19.91 4.62 21.14
CA ALA A 525 19.03 3.68 21.83
C ALA A 525 19.79 2.84 22.87
N HIS A 526 20.99 2.34 22.53
CA HIS A 526 21.84 1.62 23.48
C HIS A 526 22.21 2.46 24.71
N ARG A 527 22.63 3.72 24.50
CA ARG A 527 22.95 4.63 25.61
C ARG A 527 21.75 4.87 26.53
N PHE A 528 20.53 4.96 25.96
CA PHE A 528 19.32 5.09 26.75
C PHE A 528 19.05 3.87 27.63
N LEU A 529 19.14 2.65 27.08
CA LEU A 529 18.93 1.43 27.87
C LEU A 529 19.99 1.29 28.99
N ARG A 530 21.25 1.65 28.72
CA ARG A 530 22.30 1.69 29.75
C ARG A 530 22.01 2.73 30.84
N LYS A 531 21.42 3.88 30.49
CA LYS A 531 21.00 4.88 31.47
C LYS A 531 19.88 4.31 32.37
N LEU A 532 18.88 3.65 31.79
CA LEU A 532 17.81 3.00 32.55
C LEU A 532 18.38 1.95 33.52
N TRP A 533 19.25 1.08 33.03
CA TRP A 533 19.94 0.09 33.85
C TRP A 533 20.64 0.71 35.07
N LYS A 534 21.46 1.72 34.81
CA LYS A 534 22.18 2.44 35.86
C LYS A 534 21.22 3.07 36.89
N MET A 535 20.16 3.73 36.44
CA MET A 535 19.20 4.41 37.35
C MET A 535 18.49 3.42 38.27
N VAL A 536 18.12 2.23 37.80
CA VAL A 536 17.49 1.20 38.62
C VAL A 536 18.48 0.66 39.65
N HIS A 537 19.73 0.38 39.28
CA HIS A 537 20.74 -0.12 40.23
C HIS A 537 21.12 0.94 41.27
N GLU A 538 21.27 2.21 40.90
CA GLU A 538 21.46 3.32 41.85
C GLU A 538 20.26 3.48 42.82
N HIS A 539 19.04 3.19 42.35
CA HIS A 539 17.85 3.19 43.22
C HIS A 539 17.92 2.04 44.25
N LEU A 540 18.35 0.87 43.82
CA LEU A 540 18.48 -0.31 44.71
C LEU A 540 19.57 -0.12 45.78
N GLU A 541 20.66 0.59 45.47
CA GLU A 541 21.71 0.93 46.45
C GLU A 541 21.21 1.78 47.63
N ALA A 542 20.12 2.52 47.45
CA ALA A 542 19.53 3.30 48.51
C ALA A 542 18.99 2.45 49.68
N ASN A 543 18.74 1.16 49.43
CA ASN A 543 18.32 0.13 50.38
C ASN A 543 17.16 0.57 51.35
N VAL A 544 16.26 1.42 50.88
CA VAL A 544 15.09 1.92 51.59
C VAL A 544 13.85 1.27 51.02
N ASN A 545 13.24 0.38 51.78
CA ASN A 545 11.96 -0.23 51.42
C ASN A 545 10.88 0.44 52.28
N ALA A 546 10.19 1.44 51.72
CA ALA A 546 9.10 2.14 52.36
C ALA A 546 7.84 2.09 51.51
N PRO A 547 6.68 1.78 52.10
CA PRO A 547 5.41 1.87 51.40
C PRO A 547 5.14 3.34 51.02
N LEU A 548 4.54 3.52 49.84
CA LEU A 548 4.13 4.84 49.36
C LEU A 548 2.94 5.34 50.18
N ASP A 549 3.12 6.46 50.88
CA ASP A 549 2.04 7.18 51.55
C ASP A 549 1.71 8.46 50.80
N ILE A 550 0.67 8.40 49.96
CA ILE A 550 0.23 9.51 49.11
C ILE A 550 -0.20 10.75 49.88
N THR A 551 -0.57 10.60 51.18
CA THR A 551 -1.08 11.71 51.99
C THR A 551 0.06 12.57 52.53
N SER A 552 1.26 12.02 52.69
CA SER A 552 2.42 12.69 53.28
C SER A 552 3.38 13.29 52.25
N LEU A 553 3.10 13.16 50.94
CA LEU A 553 3.99 13.60 49.88
C LEU A 553 4.22 15.11 49.87
N SER A 554 5.49 15.51 49.73
CA SER A 554 5.88 16.88 49.43
C SER A 554 5.45 17.29 48.01
N GLN A 555 5.49 18.57 47.69
CA GLN A 555 5.12 19.05 46.33
C GLN A 555 5.98 18.42 45.25
N GLN A 556 7.30 18.31 45.42
CA GLN A 556 8.20 17.69 44.48
C GLN A 556 7.88 16.20 44.24
N GLN A 557 7.52 15.48 45.31
CA GLN A 557 7.12 14.07 45.23
C GLN A 557 5.78 13.91 44.50
N ARG A 558 4.81 14.78 44.76
CA ARG A 558 3.53 14.84 44.03
C ARG A 558 3.75 15.15 42.56
N ASP A 559 4.67 16.04 42.22
CA ASP A 559 4.96 16.39 40.80
C ASP A 559 5.58 15.25 40.06
N LEU A 560 6.53 14.48 40.67
CA LEU A 560 7.09 13.28 40.04
C LEU A 560 6.01 12.21 39.86
N ARG A 561 5.16 11.98 40.90
CA ARG A 561 4.07 11.02 40.81
C ARG A 561 3.07 11.41 39.72
N ARG A 562 2.68 12.69 39.63
CA ARG A 562 1.84 13.20 38.53
C ARG A 562 2.48 12.92 37.17
N LYS A 563 3.76 13.24 36.97
CA LYS A 563 4.48 12.94 35.70
C LYS A 563 4.46 11.45 35.37
N THR A 564 4.57 10.58 36.37
CA THR A 564 4.45 9.12 36.19
C THR A 564 3.08 8.76 35.61
N HIS A 565 1.99 9.21 36.21
CA HIS A 565 0.64 8.89 35.76
C HIS A 565 0.23 9.61 34.46
N GLU A 566 0.72 10.84 34.23
CA GLU A 566 0.61 11.49 32.91
C GLU A 566 1.31 10.66 31.82
N THR A 567 2.47 10.04 32.13
CA THR A 567 3.20 9.17 31.21
C THR A 567 2.45 7.87 30.96
N ILE A 568 1.92 7.21 31.98
CA ILE A 568 1.10 6.00 31.84
C ILE A 568 -0.10 6.30 30.94
N ASN A 569 -0.83 7.38 31.20
CA ASN A 569 -1.99 7.76 30.39
C ASN A 569 -1.63 8.02 28.93
N LYS A 570 -0.53 8.74 28.68
CA LYS A 570 -0.05 9.01 27.33
C LYS A 570 0.37 7.75 26.59
N VAL A 571 1.10 6.85 27.24
CA VAL A 571 1.54 5.58 26.63
C VAL A 571 0.35 4.67 26.34
N ASN A 572 -0.67 4.65 27.20
CA ASN A 572 -1.92 3.93 26.98
C ASN A 572 -2.62 4.39 25.69
N ASP A 573 -2.72 5.70 25.47
CA ASP A 573 -3.31 6.26 24.24
C ASP A 573 -2.44 5.99 23.02
N ASP A 574 -1.13 6.18 23.15
CA ASP A 574 -0.17 5.98 22.05
C ASP A 574 -0.09 4.51 21.61
N PHE A 575 -0.19 3.53 22.53
CA PHE A 575 -0.18 2.09 22.19
C PHE A 575 -1.55 1.57 21.78
N GLY A 576 -2.59 1.88 22.57
CA GLY A 576 -3.90 1.26 22.42
C GLY A 576 -4.74 1.81 21.26
N ARG A 577 -4.52 3.07 20.87
CA ARG A 577 -5.35 3.75 19.88
C ARG A 577 -4.56 4.32 18.69
N ARG A 578 -3.39 4.92 18.96
CA ARG A 578 -2.67 5.73 17.97
C ARG A 578 -1.57 4.97 17.23
N ASN A 579 -1.10 3.85 17.77
CA ASN A 579 0.08 3.10 17.28
C ASN A 579 1.32 3.99 17.09
N THR A 580 1.49 5.03 17.94
CA THR A 580 2.61 5.98 17.88
C THR A 580 3.67 5.64 18.92
N PHE A 581 4.38 4.53 18.70
CA PHE A 581 5.35 3.99 19.65
C PHE A 581 6.51 4.94 19.95
N ASN A 582 6.93 5.72 18.96
CA ASN A 582 7.99 6.73 19.10
C ASN A 582 7.63 7.80 20.15
N THR A 583 6.37 8.27 20.18
CA THR A 583 5.92 9.26 21.17
C THR A 583 5.75 8.64 22.55
N ALA A 584 5.35 7.38 22.64
CA ALA A 584 5.31 6.63 23.90
C ALA A 584 6.72 6.49 24.51
N ILE A 585 7.70 6.06 23.70
CA ILE A 585 9.11 5.97 24.14
C ILE A 585 9.63 7.34 24.60
N ALA A 586 9.35 8.41 23.85
CA ALA A 586 9.73 9.77 24.23
C ALA A 586 9.15 10.18 25.58
N ALA A 587 7.88 9.84 25.85
CA ALA A 587 7.25 10.13 27.13
C ALA A 587 7.93 9.41 28.32
N VAL A 588 8.33 8.14 28.10
CA VAL A 588 9.11 7.40 29.11
C VAL A 588 10.50 8.00 29.29
N MET A 589 11.17 8.45 28.20
CA MET A 589 12.47 9.16 28.29
C MET A 589 12.34 10.46 29.12
N GLU A 590 11.27 11.21 28.93
CA GLU A 590 10.98 12.40 29.72
C GLU A 590 10.75 12.06 31.21
N LEU A 591 9.98 11.01 31.50
CA LEU A 591 9.78 10.53 32.88
C LEU A 591 11.12 10.18 33.53
N LEU A 592 11.98 9.43 32.87
CA LEU A 592 13.31 9.07 33.40
C LEU A 592 14.23 10.29 33.58
N ASN A 593 14.10 11.32 32.72
CA ASN A 593 14.81 12.59 32.94
C ASN A 593 14.29 13.34 34.16
N GLU A 594 13.00 13.23 34.48
CA GLU A 594 12.45 13.79 35.74
C GLU A 594 12.92 12.99 36.94
N VAL A 595 12.85 11.65 36.90
CA VAL A 595 13.38 10.76 37.95
C VAL A 595 14.83 11.09 38.30
N ALA A 596 15.68 11.40 37.30
CA ALA A 596 17.09 11.75 37.51
C ALA A 596 17.31 13.00 38.35
N LYS A 597 16.33 13.91 38.48
CA LYS A 597 16.39 15.10 39.31
C LYS A 597 16.07 14.82 40.80
N HIS A 598 15.49 13.65 41.10
CA HIS A 598 15.03 13.25 42.41
C HIS A 598 16.01 12.27 43.08
N SER A 599 17.13 12.75 43.57
CA SER A 599 18.22 11.96 44.18
C SER A 599 18.08 11.78 45.71
N SER A 600 17.03 12.36 46.35
CA SER A 600 16.82 12.27 47.81
C SER A 600 16.69 10.80 48.26
N THR A 601 17.29 10.48 49.39
CA THR A 601 17.20 9.18 50.09
C THR A 601 16.11 9.12 51.13
N GLU A 602 15.31 10.18 51.28
CA GLU A 602 14.14 10.21 52.10
C GLU A 602 13.12 9.13 51.69
N SER A 603 12.51 8.47 52.64
CA SER A 603 11.69 7.29 52.47
C SER A 603 10.59 7.49 51.41
N GLN A 604 9.83 8.60 51.43
CA GLN A 604 8.78 8.86 50.47
C GLN A 604 9.34 9.25 49.08
N SER A 605 10.52 9.90 49.00
CA SER A 605 11.22 10.16 47.75
C SER A 605 11.67 8.87 47.06
N VAL A 606 12.13 7.89 47.86
CA VAL A 606 12.50 6.57 47.35
C VAL A 606 11.27 5.79 46.89
N ALA A 607 10.15 5.85 47.64
CA ALA A 607 8.90 5.18 47.27
C ALA A 607 8.30 5.71 45.97
N VAL A 608 8.22 7.02 45.78
CA VAL A 608 7.74 7.64 44.51
C VAL A 608 8.67 7.35 43.34
N ARG A 609 10.00 7.35 43.58
CA ARG A 609 10.98 6.96 42.55
C ARG A 609 10.84 5.50 42.16
N HIS A 610 10.55 4.61 43.14
CA HIS A 610 10.28 3.18 42.87
C HIS A 610 9.04 3.04 42.00
N GLU A 611 7.91 3.70 42.31
CA GLU A 611 6.71 3.71 41.49
C GLU A 611 7.01 4.17 40.03
N ALA A 612 7.80 5.24 39.87
CA ALA A 612 8.15 5.77 38.57
C ALA A 612 9.04 4.82 37.75
N LEU A 613 10.04 4.19 38.35
CA LEU A 613 10.95 3.22 37.68
C LEU A 613 10.22 1.94 37.32
N THR A 614 9.40 1.40 38.22
CA THR A 614 8.58 0.22 37.98
C THR A 614 7.60 0.47 36.82
N SER A 615 6.93 1.63 36.81
CA SER A 615 6.06 2.02 35.71
C SER A 615 6.82 2.14 34.40
N ALA A 616 8.00 2.77 34.39
CA ALA A 616 8.81 2.92 33.19
C ALA A 616 9.26 1.55 32.60
N ILE A 617 9.61 0.59 33.47
CA ILE A 617 9.98 -0.79 33.07
C ILE A 617 8.78 -1.47 32.43
N LEU A 618 7.60 -1.43 33.05
CA LEU A 618 6.38 -2.02 32.51
C LEU A 618 6.00 -1.39 31.16
N LEU A 619 6.06 -0.07 31.03
CA LEU A 619 5.73 0.64 29.79
C LEU A 619 6.72 0.35 28.65
N LEU A 620 7.98 0.04 28.96
CA LEU A 620 9.00 -0.32 27.98
C LEU A 620 9.07 -1.82 27.68
N SER A 621 8.49 -2.68 28.52
CA SER A 621 8.63 -4.13 28.39
C SER A 621 8.18 -4.72 27.05
N PRO A 622 7.13 -4.21 26.35
CA PRO A 622 6.79 -4.70 25.02
C PRO A 622 7.84 -4.37 23.94
N ILE A 623 8.65 -3.34 24.17
CA ILE A 623 9.64 -2.84 23.23
C ILE A 623 11.02 -3.46 23.52
N ALA A 624 11.47 -3.45 24.76
CA ALA A 624 12.76 -3.93 25.21
C ALA A 624 12.60 -4.99 26.33
N PRO A 625 12.06 -6.18 26.01
CA PRO A 625 11.61 -7.15 26.99
C PRO A 625 12.74 -7.72 27.86
N HIS A 626 13.94 -7.96 27.33
CA HIS A 626 15.00 -8.63 28.05
C HIS A 626 15.58 -7.76 29.18
N ILE A 627 15.94 -6.52 28.86
CA ILE A 627 16.42 -5.58 29.87
C ILE A 627 15.34 -5.25 30.91
N CYS A 628 14.10 -5.09 30.48
CA CYS A 628 12.98 -4.83 31.38
C CYS A 628 12.73 -6.01 32.32
N HIS A 629 12.80 -7.25 31.84
CA HIS A 629 12.68 -8.44 32.68
C HIS A 629 13.80 -8.52 33.70
N ALA A 630 15.05 -8.31 33.29
CA ALA A 630 16.20 -8.34 34.20
C ALA A 630 16.09 -7.26 35.31
N LEU A 631 15.64 -6.04 34.94
CA LEU A 631 15.42 -4.97 35.90
C LEU A 631 14.20 -5.22 36.81
N TRP A 632 13.14 -5.84 36.29
CA TRP A 632 11.97 -6.26 37.02
C TRP A 632 12.35 -7.24 38.14
N GLN A 633 13.15 -8.27 37.81
CA GLN A 633 13.67 -9.21 38.79
C GLN A 633 14.61 -8.53 39.80
N ALA A 634 15.46 -7.60 39.37
CA ALA A 634 16.34 -6.84 40.24
C ALA A 634 15.56 -6.00 41.27
N LEU A 635 14.39 -5.48 40.92
CA LEU A 635 13.47 -4.77 41.83
C LEU A 635 12.74 -5.71 42.80
N GLY A 636 12.93 -7.03 42.71
CA GLY A 636 12.40 -8.02 43.65
C GLY A 636 11.11 -8.71 43.22
N TYR A 637 10.65 -8.52 41.99
CA TYR A 637 9.49 -9.23 41.45
C TYR A 637 9.91 -10.61 40.91
N SER A 638 9.16 -11.64 41.26
CA SER A 638 9.50 -13.04 40.90
C SER A 638 8.85 -13.52 39.60
N GLU A 639 7.71 -12.95 39.24
CA GLU A 639 7.02 -13.26 37.99
C GLU A 639 7.71 -12.66 36.77
N SER A 640 7.39 -13.18 35.60
CA SER A 640 7.84 -12.58 34.34
C SER A 640 7.22 -11.18 34.14
N VAL A 641 8.02 -10.21 33.67
CA VAL A 641 7.50 -8.88 33.33
C VAL A 641 6.40 -8.94 32.28
N ALA A 642 6.39 -9.99 31.43
CA ALA A 642 5.36 -10.20 30.42
C ALA A 642 4.01 -10.65 31.02
N GLU A 643 4.02 -11.24 32.22
CA GLU A 643 2.82 -11.65 32.95
C GLU A 643 2.33 -10.58 33.93
N ALA A 644 3.16 -9.58 34.18
CA ALA A 644 2.82 -8.48 35.08
C ALA A 644 1.67 -7.64 34.52
N SER A 645 0.82 -7.17 35.42
CA SER A 645 -0.30 -6.30 35.05
C SER A 645 0.20 -4.98 34.47
N TRP A 646 -0.41 -4.54 33.38
CA TRP A 646 -0.13 -3.24 32.78
C TRP A 646 -0.47 -2.10 33.78
N PRO A 647 0.38 -1.06 33.86
CA PRO A 647 0.18 -0.01 34.87
C PRO A 647 -1.09 0.78 34.60
N SER A 648 -1.90 0.96 35.67
CA SER A 648 -3.13 1.74 35.61
C SER A 648 -2.88 3.21 36.03
N VAL A 649 -3.69 4.10 35.48
CA VAL A 649 -3.65 5.52 35.82
C VAL A 649 -4.34 5.75 37.18
N ASP A 650 -3.68 6.47 38.08
CA ASP A 650 -4.33 7.04 39.26
C ASP A 650 -4.78 8.47 38.96
N GLU A 651 -6.09 8.65 38.79
CA GLU A 651 -6.70 9.94 38.48
C GLU A 651 -6.41 11.00 39.56
N GLN A 652 -6.24 10.60 40.82
CA GLN A 652 -5.91 11.54 41.90
C GLN A 652 -4.49 12.11 41.76
N ALA A 653 -3.57 11.33 41.18
CA ALA A 653 -2.22 11.80 40.90
C ALA A 653 -2.19 12.87 39.80
N LEU A 654 -3.17 12.87 38.87
CA LEU A 654 -3.26 13.83 37.78
C LEU A 654 -3.77 15.21 38.21
N VAL A 655 -4.35 15.33 39.39
CA VAL A 655 -4.88 16.60 39.94
C VAL A 655 -3.72 17.57 40.14
N ARG A 656 -3.75 18.68 39.46
CA ARG A 656 -2.74 19.75 39.61
C ARG A 656 -3.09 20.60 40.82
N SER A 657 -2.20 20.62 41.79
CA SER A 657 -2.30 21.56 42.93
C SER A 657 -1.89 22.98 42.54
N THR A 658 -1.02 23.12 41.53
CA THR A 658 -0.56 24.42 41.02
C THR A 658 -0.63 24.46 39.51
N ILE A 659 -0.80 25.67 38.95
CA ILE A 659 -0.76 25.96 37.52
C ILE A 659 0.24 27.08 37.23
N THR A 660 0.99 26.94 36.14
CA THR A 660 1.90 28.01 35.69
C THR A 660 1.18 28.89 34.69
N LEU A 661 1.03 30.18 35.02
CA LEU A 661 0.44 31.17 34.10
C LEU A 661 1.53 32.05 33.51
N VAL A 662 1.47 32.25 32.17
CA VAL A 662 2.37 33.17 31.47
C VAL A 662 1.87 34.59 31.65
N LEU A 663 2.76 35.49 32.19
CA LEU A 663 2.48 36.91 32.33
C LEU A 663 2.84 37.65 31.05
N GLN A 664 1.87 38.39 30.53
CA GLN A 664 2.05 39.27 29.37
C GLN A 664 1.68 40.71 29.74
N VAL A 665 2.44 41.68 29.17
CA VAL A 665 2.08 43.08 29.15
C VAL A 665 2.00 43.54 27.70
N ASN A 666 0.81 44.01 27.27
CA ASN A 666 0.53 44.38 25.89
C ASN A 666 0.90 43.29 24.88
N GLY A 667 0.53 42.01 25.19
CA GLY A 667 0.76 40.84 24.37
C GLY A 667 2.20 40.30 24.35
N LYS A 668 3.16 40.95 25.03
CA LYS A 668 4.56 40.50 25.11
C LYS A 668 4.82 39.75 26.43
N VAL A 669 5.39 38.58 26.40
CA VAL A 669 5.75 37.76 27.55
C VAL A 669 6.74 38.53 28.45
N ARG A 670 6.43 38.61 29.75
CA ARG A 670 7.24 39.33 30.76
C ARG A 670 7.65 38.45 31.93
N GLY A 671 6.97 37.33 32.17
CA GLY A 671 7.28 36.43 33.25
C GLY A 671 6.36 35.20 33.25
N LYS A 672 6.51 34.41 34.29
CA LYS A 672 5.64 33.28 34.64
C LYS A 672 5.40 33.29 36.13
N ILE A 673 4.21 32.99 36.57
CA ILE A 673 3.86 32.76 37.96
C ILE A 673 3.28 31.39 38.14
N GLU A 674 3.57 30.79 39.27
CA GLU A 674 2.96 29.55 39.72
C GLU A 674 1.92 29.88 40.79
N VAL A 675 0.69 29.43 40.61
CA VAL A 675 -0.44 29.70 41.49
C VAL A 675 -1.22 28.43 41.76
N ALA A 676 -1.96 28.37 42.86
CA ALA A 676 -2.85 27.24 43.14
C ALA A 676 -3.86 27.05 42.01
N ALA A 677 -4.16 25.79 41.64
CA ALA A 677 -5.05 25.48 40.50
C ALA A 677 -6.49 25.97 40.70
N ASP A 678 -6.93 26.06 41.96
CA ASP A 678 -8.24 26.50 42.40
C ASP A 678 -8.30 28.00 42.78
N ILE A 679 -7.21 28.73 42.56
CA ILE A 679 -7.10 30.16 42.90
C ILE A 679 -8.16 30.99 42.18
N SER A 680 -8.73 31.97 42.87
CA SER A 680 -9.70 32.87 42.29
C SER A 680 -9.06 33.77 41.22
N LYS A 681 -9.86 34.18 40.21
CA LYS A 681 -9.42 35.13 39.18
C LYS A 681 -8.90 36.42 39.78
N GLN A 682 -9.54 36.91 40.84
CA GLN A 682 -9.16 38.15 41.53
C GLN A 682 -7.77 38.05 42.19
N ASP A 683 -7.46 36.89 42.79
CA ASP A 683 -6.14 36.65 43.39
C ASP A 683 -5.06 36.42 42.35
N ILE A 684 -5.38 35.77 41.24
CA ILE A 684 -4.48 35.67 40.06
C ILE A 684 -4.09 37.09 39.60
N GLU A 685 -5.06 38.01 39.44
CA GLU A 685 -4.81 39.37 39.01
C GLU A 685 -3.91 40.12 40.00
N LYS A 686 -4.14 39.97 41.31
CA LYS A 686 -3.29 40.56 42.36
C LYS A 686 -1.85 40.05 42.27
N ILE A 687 -1.65 38.76 42.20
CA ILE A 687 -0.31 38.15 42.10
C ILE A 687 0.40 38.62 40.84
N ALA A 688 -0.29 38.65 39.67
CA ALA A 688 0.27 39.10 38.43
C ALA A 688 0.72 40.57 38.47
N LEU A 689 -0.04 41.44 39.13
CA LEU A 689 0.32 42.84 39.31
C LEU A 689 1.47 43.03 40.33
N ALA A 690 1.64 42.08 41.23
CA ALA A 690 2.71 42.11 42.22
C ALA A 690 4.05 41.60 41.71
N ASP A 691 4.06 40.90 40.57
CA ASP A 691 5.29 40.34 39.95
C ASP A 691 6.26 41.47 39.56
N GLU A 692 7.52 41.33 39.97
CA GLU A 692 8.55 42.36 39.80
C GLU A 692 8.86 42.62 38.28
N ASN A 693 8.79 41.62 37.45
CA ASN A 693 9.02 41.81 36.02
C ASN A 693 7.84 42.53 35.35
N VAL A 694 6.61 42.23 35.79
CA VAL A 694 5.41 42.92 35.31
C VAL A 694 5.43 44.37 35.75
N LYS A 695 5.73 44.65 37.04
CA LYS A 695 5.80 45.99 37.58
C LYS A 695 6.68 46.94 36.77
N ARG A 696 7.82 46.48 36.28
CA ARG A 696 8.73 47.29 35.43
C ARG A 696 8.10 47.84 34.16
N PHE A 697 7.04 47.17 33.66
CA PHE A 697 6.34 47.55 32.42
C PHE A 697 5.00 48.24 32.65
N ILE A 698 4.48 48.24 33.87
CA ILE A 698 3.21 48.90 34.18
C ILE A 698 3.39 50.16 35.04
N VAL A 699 4.58 50.37 35.65
CA VAL A 699 4.86 51.60 36.44
C VAL A 699 4.74 52.82 35.53
N GLY A 700 3.91 53.78 35.91
CA GLY A 700 3.64 55.02 35.19
C GLY A 700 2.59 54.89 34.06
N ASN A 701 2.06 53.71 33.83
CA ASN A 701 1.02 53.45 32.85
C ASN A 701 -0.36 53.21 33.52
N ILE A 702 -1.43 53.56 32.82
CA ILE A 702 -2.80 53.28 33.26
C ILE A 702 -3.19 51.87 32.80
N ILE A 703 -3.50 50.98 33.75
CA ILE A 703 -4.01 49.64 33.45
C ILE A 703 -5.44 49.76 32.91
N ARG A 704 -5.64 49.42 31.66
CA ARG A 704 -6.94 49.48 30.97
C ARG A 704 -7.76 48.20 31.17
N LYS A 705 -7.11 47.06 31.14
CA LYS A 705 -7.78 45.74 31.22
C LYS A 705 -6.78 44.67 31.61
N ILE A 706 -7.24 43.70 32.43
CA ILE A 706 -6.54 42.45 32.69
C ILE A 706 -7.36 41.31 32.10
N ILE A 707 -6.74 40.52 31.25
CA ILE A 707 -7.35 39.38 30.58
C ILE A 707 -6.71 38.14 31.16
N VAL A 708 -7.47 37.36 31.93
CA VAL A 708 -7.06 36.07 32.46
C VAL A 708 -7.63 34.97 31.56
N VAL A 709 -6.75 34.19 30.95
CA VAL A 709 -7.11 32.96 30.21
C VAL A 709 -6.82 31.80 31.16
N PRO A 710 -7.85 31.13 31.70
CA PRO A 710 -7.68 30.08 32.68
C PRO A 710 -6.67 29.01 32.24
N GLY A 711 -5.76 28.64 33.12
CA GLY A 711 -4.76 27.62 32.90
C GLY A 711 -3.66 27.97 31.89
N ARG A 712 -3.65 29.18 31.27
CA ARG A 712 -2.70 29.51 30.20
C ARG A 712 -1.90 30.80 30.43
N LEU A 713 -2.57 31.93 30.50
CA LEU A 713 -1.87 33.21 30.57
C LEU A 713 -2.71 34.34 31.20
N ILE A 714 -2.02 35.39 31.60
CA ILE A 714 -2.59 36.67 32.03
C ILE A 714 -1.99 37.74 31.09
N ASN A 715 -2.84 38.53 30.45
CA ASN A 715 -2.38 39.65 29.63
C ASN A 715 -2.88 40.96 30.27
N ILE A 716 -1.95 41.83 30.65
CA ILE A 716 -2.19 43.15 31.21
C ILE A 716 -2.06 44.19 30.12
N VAL A 717 -3.15 44.89 29.81
CA VAL A 717 -3.17 45.96 28.85
C VAL A 717 -2.97 47.27 29.58
N ALA A 718 -1.83 47.93 29.36
CA ALA A 718 -1.44 49.16 30.03
C ALA A 718 -0.92 50.18 28.99
N ASN A 719 -1.34 51.43 29.12
CA ASN A 719 -0.94 52.57 28.29
C ASN A 719 -0.44 53.73 29.14
#